data_d2a7886851034ee8555c856627e412e4
#
_entry.id   d2a7886851034ee8555c856627e412e4
#
_cell.length_a   1.000
_cell.length_b   1.000
_cell.length_c   1.000
_cell.angle_alpha   90.00
_cell.angle_beta   90.00
_cell.angle_gamma   90.00
#
_symmetry.space_group_name_H-M   'P 1'
#
loop_
_entity.id
_entity.type
_entity.pdbx_description
1 polymer ?
#
loop_
_entity_poly.entity_id
_entity_poly.type
_entity_poly.pdbx_seq_one_letter_code
_entity_poly.pdbx_strand_id
1 'polypeptide(L)'
;MKEFFPSIVRRTVRFKVNPVRDLALSGATSFDWKSTGDHPLFDLEPEERGETVPSGWVYVEARMMRRGAHLVARLYIDTGAGFSDAESIVIPATRAGNIKQIIKIPRDTRRLRLSPMRSEGIVRLDFLRITEISGVERIFRMMEWVAGDIIKFRSTDRAKKYNITWGRMLTDLKGAYEDCAKLRFHSAPLDYESYVRKFDTLRQSEIDSIRRHMSSFAKRPLISILIPVCRVSISYLKSAVQSVFGQIYAEWELCLAVDKDDGPETASYLKSLSEDDSRIKVVFLSAGGSVSAASNSALGAAAGEYVVILDKNDVLSSAALYFVVAKINEADGLNIIYSDADEIDGDGVRSNVCFNSSWNPDLFFSCDNISRSATYRTSLVRELGGFRAEYEGGQDYDLALRCVKRSVSSQICHIPRVLRHFRRRGEPDSADSSVGNNAWMAKRRALSKFFSDQPGVSVSQGELPGTYRVRYPIPTPAPKVTVIIPTRDGGPLLKKCMHSIFNRTAYDNFEVIVVDNQSEKRETVDFLQSLSKRSNVAVLRYDFPFNYSSINNFAEKHASGKILCFLNDDVEAVEPGWLSEMVSHALRPDIGAVGAKLLYGDGFVQHAGVVMGIGGFASHAHRLYPATHPGYAGRARLVQNFSAVTGACLVMRRDVFHAVDGFDEDNLPVAFNDVDLCLRVREAGYRVLWTPYAVLHHYESYSRGDDQMSPEKRARFNREKNFMLYRWKTDLLNDPYYNQNLTLDREDFTIADFPKLYEPWRV
;
A
#
# COMPACT_ATOMS: atom_id res chain seq x y z
N MET A 1 -42.22 -11.98 -11.27
CA MET A 1 -41.17 -12.95 -11.68
C MET A 1 -41.57 -14.42 -11.54
N LYS A 2 -42.33 -14.84 -10.50
CA LYS A 2 -42.81 -16.24 -10.40
C LYS A 2 -43.80 -16.64 -11.53
N GLU A 3 -44.42 -15.69 -12.19
CA GLU A 3 -45.39 -15.94 -13.26
C GLU A 3 -44.81 -16.11 -14.66
N PHE A 4 -43.56 -15.75 -14.88
CA PHE A 4 -42.93 -15.80 -16.22
C PHE A 4 -42.18 -17.12 -16.55
N PHE A 5 -41.92 -17.98 -15.56
CA PHE A 5 -41.25 -19.27 -15.78
C PHE A 5 -41.93 -20.41 -15.01
N PRO A 6 -43.08 -20.89 -15.49
CA PRO A 6 -43.86 -21.88 -14.73
C PRO A 6 -43.47 -23.33 -15.00
N SER A 7 -42.32 -23.81 -15.07
CA SER A 7 -42.07 -25.28 -15.11
C SER A 7 -40.65 -25.79 -15.33
N ILE A 8 -39.62 -25.08 -14.87
CA ILE A 8 -38.32 -25.73 -14.80
C ILE A 8 -38.13 -26.17 -13.34
N VAL A 9 -38.09 -27.48 -13.12
CA VAL A 9 -37.79 -28.09 -11.80
C VAL A 9 -36.38 -27.62 -11.42
N ARG A 10 -36.30 -26.67 -10.49
CA ARG A 10 -35.03 -26.11 -10.02
C ARG A 10 -34.53 -26.98 -8.88
N ARG A 11 -33.33 -27.50 -9.01
CA ARG A 11 -32.67 -28.16 -7.92
C ARG A 11 -32.16 -27.09 -6.95
N THR A 12 -32.71 -27.04 -5.75
CA THR A 12 -32.28 -26.16 -4.67
C THR A 12 -31.83 -27.03 -3.50
N VAL A 13 -30.58 -26.87 -3.10
CA VAL A 13 -30.01 -27.59 -1.95
C VAL A 13 -29.85 -26.60 -0.81
N ARG A 14 -30.37 -26.96 0.36
CA ARG A 14 -30.13 -26.30 1.64
C ARG A 14 -28.96 -26.97 2.34
N PHE A 15 -28.17 -26.15 3.06
CA PHE A 15 -26.98 -26.62 3.72
C PHE A 15 -27.06 -26.43 5.24
N LYS A 16 -26.67 -27.48 5.97
CA LYS A 16 -26.25 -27.37 7.36
C LYS A 16 -24.80 -26.96 7.44
N VAL A 17 -24.46 -26.24 8.50
CA VAL A 17 -23.09 -25.80 8.77
C VAL A 17 -22.55 -26.58 9.96
N ASN A 18 -21.42 -27.23 9.75
CA ASN A 18 -20.69 -27.96 10.78
C ASN A 18 -19.37 -27.22 11.06
N PRO A 19 -19.10 -26.80 12.31
CA PRO A 19 -17.86 -26.12 12.64
C PRO A 19 -16.68 -27.06 12.50
N VAL A 20 -15.63 -26.58 11.82
CA VAL A 20 -14.40 -27.37 11.59
C VAL A 20 -13.22 -26.75 12.32
N ARG A 21 -13.15 -25.42 12.35
CA ARG A 21 -12.00 -24.70 12.90
C ARG A 21 -12.41 -23.34 13.44
N ASP A 22 -11.86 -22.97 14.58
CA ASP A 22 -11.96 -21.64 15.18
C ASP A 22 -13.41 -21.13 15.40
N LEU A 23 -14.36 -22.04 15.68
CA LEU A 23 -15.75 -21.71 15.92
C LEU A 23 -16.32 -22.48 17.12
N ALA A 24 -17.01 -21.73 17.98
CA ALA A 24 -17.79 -22.29 19.10
C ALA A 24 -19.20 -21.66 19.12
N LEU A 25 -20.19 -22.41 19.54
CA LEU A 25 -21.55 -21.88 19.76
C LEU A 25 -21.52 -20.78 20.82
N SER A 26 -22.13 -19.64 20.51
CA SER A 26 -22.22 -18.50 21.41
C SER A 26 -23.67 -18.25 21.84
N GLY A 27 -24.05 -18.76 23.00
CA GLY A 27 -25.36 -18.49 23.59
C GLY A 27 -26.42 -19.56 23.40
N ALA A 28 -27.67 -19.24 23.75
CA ALA A 28 -28.79 -20.18 23.81
C ALA A 28 -29.43 -20.52 22.45
N THR A 29 -28.97 -19.93 21.35
CA THR A 29 -29.50 -20.20 20.01
C THR A 29 -28.50 -20.96 19.15
N SER A 30 -28.96 -21.95 18.40
CA SER A 30 -28.14 -22.76 17.49
C SER A 30 -27.61 -22.02 16.26
N PHE A 31 -27.77 -20.70 16.18
CA PHE A 31 -27.46 -19.87 15.02
C PHE A 31 -26.33 -18.83 15.25
N ASP A 32 -25.93 -18.62 16.51
CA ASP A 32 -24.88 -17.67 16.86
C ASP A 32 -23.56 -18.41 17.14
N TRP A 33 -22.53 -18.10 16.36
CA TRP A 33 -21.21 -18.69 16.44
C TRP A 33 -20.17 -17.65 16.83
N LYS A 34 -19.34 -17.94 17.82
CA LYS A 34 -18.18 -17.13 18.20
C LYS A 34 -16.94 -17.68 17.49
N SER A 35 -16.26 -16.82 16.73
CA SER A 35 -14.93 -17.13 16.22
C SER A 35 -13.91 -17.01 17.34
N THR A 36 -13.06 -18.05 17.48
CA THR A 36 -11.98 -18.13 18.48
C THR A 36 -10.60 -17.96 17.84
N GLY A 37 -10.53 -17.70 16.53
CA GLY A 37 -9.29 -17.52 15.79
C GLY A 37 -9.48 -16.81 14.45
N ASP A 38 -8.39 -16.69 13.68
CA ASP A 38 -8.32 -15.89 12.45
C ASP A 38 -8.96 -16.55 11.22
N HIS A 39 -9.26 -17.84 11.27
CA HIS A 39 -9.79 -18.61 10.13
C HIS A 39 -10.97 -19.51 10.53
N PRO A 40 -12.11 -18.93 10.93
CA PRO A 40 -13.30 -19.71 11.24
C PRO A 40 -13.84 -20.41 9.98
N LEU A 41 -14.09 -21.71 10.08
CA LEU A 41 -14.50 -22.54 8.95
C LEU A 41 -15.69 -23.43 9.31
N PHE A 42 -16.69 -23.49 8.42
CA PHE A 42 -17.80 -24.43 8.43
C PHE A 42 -17.70 -25.38 7.25
N ASP A 43 -17.83 -26.68 7.46
CA ASP A 43 -18.17 -27.61 6.39
C ASP A 43 -19.66 -27.46 6.06
N LEU A 44 -19.98 -27.47 4.78
CA LEU A 44 -21.34 -27.36 4.27
C LEU A 44 -21.83 -28.76 3.86
N GLU A 45 -22.82 -29.27 4.57
CA GLU A 45 -23.48 -30.54 4.25
C GLU A 45 -24.91 -30.31 3.78
N PRO A 46 -25.37 -30.92 2.68
CA PRO A 46 -26.77 -30.88 2.30
C PRO A 46 -27.69 -31.36 3.46
N GLU A 47 -28.80 -30.65 3.66
CA GLU A 47 -29.76 -31.00 4.73
C GLU A 47 -30.44 -32.35 4.49
N GLU A 48 -30.70 -32.70 3.23
CA GLU A 48 -31.31 -33.96 2.85
C GLU A 48 -30.27 -35.04 2.55
N ARG A 49 -30.42 -36.21 3.13
CA ARG A 49 -29.50 -37.34 2.91
C ARG A 49 -29.52 -37.79 1.45
N GLY A 50 -28.36 -37.90 0.84
CA GLY A 50 -28.18 -38.34 -0.56
C GLY A 50 -28.18 -37.22 -1.57
N GLU A 51 -28.41 -35.97 -1.18
CA GLU A 51 -28.20 -34.82 -2.08
C GLU A 51 -26.70 -34.61 -2.33
N THR A 52 -26.38 -34.27 -3.57
CA THR A 52 -25.01 -33.90 -3.98
C THR A 52 -24.87 -32.39 -4.04
N VAL A 53 -23.64 -31.90 -4.01
CA VAL A 53 -23.35 -30.45 -4.18
C VAL A 53 -23.86 -29.98 -5.54
N PRO A 54 -24.61 -28.85 -5.61
CA PRO A 54 -25.02 -28.25 -6.87
C PRO A 54 -23.82 -27.80 -7.69
N SER A 55 -23.88 -27.93 -9.02
CA SER A 55 -22.79 -27.62 -9.92
C SER A 55 -23.23 -26.82 -11.13
N GLY A 56 -22.27 -26.27 -11.89
CA GLY A 56 -22.57 -25.39 -13.00
C GLY A 56 -22.85 -23.96 -12.55
N TRP A 57 -23.77 -23.26 -13.21
CA TRP A 57 -24.19 -21.94 -12.79
C TRP A 57 -25.24 -22.04 -11.69
N VAL A 58 -24.94 -21.42 -10.57
CA VAL A 58 -25.80 -21.47 -9.38
C VAL A 58 -26.09 -20.08 -8.83
N TYR A 59 -27.20 -19.97 -8.15
CA TYR A 59 -27.60 -18.81 -7.39
C TYR A 59 -27.47 -19.12 -5.90
N VAL A 60 -26.56 -18.44 -5.23
CA VAL A 60 -26.31 -18.57 -3.80
C VAL A 60 -27.17 -17.56 -3.05
N GLU A 61 -27.95 -18.02 -2.09
CA GLU A 61 -28.71 -17.20 -1.17
C GLU A 61 -28.37 -17.60 0.26
N ALA A 62 -28.02 -16.61 1.08
CA ALA A 62 -27.82 -16.79 2.51
C ALA A 62 -28.21 -15.54 3.27
N ARG A 63 -28.48 -15.70 4.55
CA ARG A 63 -28.59 -14.62 5.49
C ARG A 63 -27.61 -14.82 6.63
N MET A 64 -26.64 -13.92 6.68
CA MET A 64 -25.54 -14.01 7.62
C MET A 64 -25.26 -12.62 8.19
N MET A 65 -25.25 -12.48 9.50
CA MET A 65 -25.03 -11.24 10.20
C MET A 65 -23.86 -11.37 11.18
N ARG A 66 -23.11 -10.30 11.34
CA ARG A 66 -22.07 -10.17 12.36
C ARG A 66 -22.43 -9.01 13.29
N ARG A 67 -22.21 -9.17 14.58
CA ARG A 67 -22.33 -8.05 15.51
C ARG A 67 -21.14 -7.11 15.32
N GLY A 68 -21.43 -5.90 14.85
CA GLY A 68 -20.47 -4.81 14.79
C GLY A 68 -19.64 -4.67 13.53
N ALA A 69 -19.86 -5.49 12.45
CA ALA A 69 -19.03 -5.37 11.26
C ALA A 69 -19.64 -5.95 9.98
N HIS A 70 -19.08 -5.56 8.81
CA HIS A 70 -19.44 -6.16 7.52
C HIS A 70 -18.91 -7.57 7.39
N LEU A 71 -19.71 -8.45 6.77
CA LEU A 71 -19.36 -9.82 6.47
C LEU A 71 -18.78 -9.92 5.07
N VAL A 72 -17.58 -10.46 4.95
CA VAL A 72 -17.00 -10.92 3.68
C VAL A 72 -16.77 -12.41 3.80
N ALA A 73 -17.80 -13.17 3.44
CA ALA A 73 -17.72 -14.63 3.49
C ALA A 73 -16.99 -15.19 2.26
N ARG A 74 -16.31 -16.33 2.42
CA ARG A 74 -15.70 -17.10 1.35
C ARG A 74 -16.29 -18.48 1.27
N LEU A 75 -16.62 -18.89 0.07
CA LEU A 75 -17.02 -20.26 -0.25
C LEU A 75 -15.82 -20.97 -0.87
N TYR A 76 -15.29 -21.96 -0.17
CA TYR A 76 -14.22 -22.83 -0.64
C TYR A 76 -14.81 -24.04 -1.35
N ILE A 77 -14.17 -24.44 -2.44
CA ILE A 77 -14.62 -25.52 -3.32
C ILE A 77 -13.55 -26.60 -3.33
N ASP A 78 -13.92 -27.85 -3.04
CA ASP A 78 -13.04 -29.00 -3.14
C ASP A 78 -13.46 -29.88 -4.33
N THR A 79 -12.60 -29.94 -5.33
CA THR A 79 -12.76 -30.78 -6.53
C THR A 79 -12.06 -32.14 -6.40
N GLY A 80 -11.50 -32.43 -5.21
CA GLY A 80 -10.80 -33.69 -4.92
C GLY A 80 -9.35 -33.53 -4.52
N ALA A 81 -8.79 -32.30 -4.64
CA ALA A 81 -7.44 -31.96 -4.19
C ALA A 81 -7.40 -31.33 -2.79
N GLY A 82 -8.56 -31.23 -2.12
CA GLY A 82 -8.71 -30.54 -0.84
C GLY A 82 -9.09 -29.07 -1.01
N PHE A 83 -9.29 -28.36 0.13
CA PHE A 83 -9.65 -26.95 0.13
C PHE A 83 -8.43 -26.05 0.03
N SER A 84 -8.47 -25.07 -0.87
CA SER A 84 -7.43 -24.07 -1.02
C SER A 84 -8.03 -22.65 -1.16
N ASP A 85 -7.26 -21.62 -0.78
CA ASP A 85 -7.67 -20.21 -1.01
C ASP A 85 -7.82 -19.89 -2.50
N ALA A 86 -7.10 -20.61 -3.36
CA ALA A 86 -7.16 -20.45 -4.82
C ALA A 86 -8.49 -20.93 -5.41
N GLU A 87 -9.11 -21.95 -4.80
CA GLU A 87 -10.43 -22.46 -5.19
C GLU A 87 -11.53 -21.92 -4.28
N SER A 88 -11.45 -20.64 -3.91
CA SER A 88 -12.45 -19.97 -3.11
C SER A 88 -13.09 -18.80 -3.86
N ILE A 89 -14.38 -18.59 -3.62
CA ILE A 89 -15.15 -17.49 -4.18
C ILE A 89 -15.61 -16.59 -3.03
N VAL A 90 -15.35 -15.30 -3.15
CA VAL A 90 -15.87 -14.30 -2.20
C VAL A 90 -17.37 -14.14 -2.44
N ILE A 91 -18.17 -14.31 -1.39
CA ILE A 91 -19.62 -14.15 -1.40
C ILE A 91 -20.05 -13.10 -0.36
N PRO A 92 -19.85 -11.82 -0.64
CA PRO A 92 -20.08 -10.76 0.33
C PRO A 92 -21.56 -10.58 0.65
N ALA A 93 -21.83 -10.21 1.91
CA ALA A 93 -23.17 -9.91 2.40
C ALA A 93 -23.47 -8.41 2.30
N THR A 94 -24.75 -8.05 2.10
CA THR A 94 -25.23 -6.69 2.25
C THR A 94 -25.19 -6.26 3.72
N ARG A 95 -25.37 -4.95 4.02
CA ARG A 95 -25.48 -4.44 5.40
C ARG A 95 -26.54 -5.15 6.24
N ALA A 96 -27.62 -5.63 5.60
CA ALA A 96 -28.69 -6.42 6.24
C ALA A 96 -28.37 -7.92 6.36
N GLY A 97 -27.15 -8.32 6.01
CA GLY A 97 -26.69 -9.70 6.09
C GLY A 97 -27.17 -10.60 4.94
N ASN A 98 -27.82 -10.07 3.92
CA ASN A 98 -28.29 -10.89 2.80
C ASN A 98 -27.19 -11.12 1.78
N ILE A 99 -26.97 -12.37 1.43
CA ILE A 99 -26.13 -12.82 0.33
C ILE A 99 -27.04 -13.27 -0.81
N LYS A 100 -26.82 -12.72 -2.00
CA LYS A 100 -27.51 -13.09 -3.23
C LYS A 100 -26.53 -12.98 -4.37
N GLN A 101 -25.99 -14.09 -4.89
CA GLN A 101 -24.95 -14.05 -5.89
C GLN A 101 -25.05 -15.19 -6.89
N ILE A 102 -24.74 -14.86 -8.16
CA ILE A 102 -24.60 -15.87 -9.22
C ILE A 102 -23.11 -16.22 -9.32
N ILE A 103 -22.80 -17.50 -9.12
CA ILE A 103 -21.44 -18.05 -9.23
C ILE A 103 -21.44 -19.30 -10.08
N LYS A 104 -20.23 -19.70 -10.51
CA LYS A 104 -20.06 -20.98 -11.20
C LYS A 104 -19.32 -21.96 -10.31
N ILE A 105 -19.96 -23.06 -9.98
CA ILE A 105 -19.36 -24.19 -9.23
C ILE A 105 -18.91 -25.27 -10.23
N PRO A 106 -17.65 -25.75 -10.18
CA PRO A 106 -17.16 -26.81 -11.03
C PRO A 106 -18.02 -28.08 -10.92
N ARG A 107 -18.14 -28.83 -12.01
CA ARG A 107 -18.98 -30.08 -12.05
C ARG A 107 -18.41 -31.23 -11.21
N ASP A 108 -17.12 -31.22 -10.98
CA ASP A 108 -16.36 -32.18 -10.20
C ASP A 108 -16.26 -31.82 -8.71
N THR A 109 -17.03 -30.82 -8.26
CA THR A 109 -17.04 -30.40 -6.86
C THR A 109 -17.60 -31.50 -5.98
N ARG A 110 -16.82 -31.88 -4.98
CA ARG A 110 -17.15 -32.93 -4.00
C ARG A 110 -17.68 -32.35 -2.70
N ARG A 111 -17.07 -31.25 -2.24
CA ARG A 111 -17.40 -30.62 -0.95
C ARG A 111 -17.34 -29.11 -1.04
N LEU A 112 -18.10 -28.46 -0.19
CA LEU A 112 -18.06 -27.00 0.00
C LEU A 112 -17.73 -26.68 1.46
N ARG A 113 -17.02 -25.57 1.67
CA ARG A 113 -16.70 -25.04 2.98
C ARG A 113 -16.95 -23.55 3.00
N LEU A 114 -17.46 -23.01 4.09
CA LEU A 114 -17.74 -21.59 4.27
C LEU A 114 -16.81 -21.00 5.32
N SER A 115 -16.08 -19.94 4.98
CA SER A 115 -15.47 -19.05 5.96
C SER A 115 -16.33 -17.80 6.07
N PRO A 116 -16.95 -17.53 7.22
CA PRO A 116 -17.82 -16.39 7.37
C PRO A 116 -17.05 -15.06 7.47
N MET A 117 -15.82 -15.10 7.98
CA MET A 117 -14.97 -13.93 8.21
C MET A 117 -13.52 -14.37 8.44
N ARG A 118 -12.57 -13.41 8.41
CA ARG A 118 -11.14 -13.62 8.71
C ARG A 118 -10.70 -12.89 9.98
N SER A 119 -11.52 -12.92 11.02
CA SER A 119 -11.20 -12.26 12.29
C SER A 119 -12.11 -12.78 13.40
N GLU A 120 -11.73 -12.55 14.64
CA GLU A 120 -12.57 -12.84 15.78
C GLU A 120 -13.89 -12.05 15.76
N GLY A 121 -14.97 -12.66 16.22
CA GLY A 121 -16.28 -12.02 16.31
C GLY A 121 -17.43 -13.03 16.45
N ILE A 122 -18.63 -12.52 16.55
CA ILE A 122 -19.85 -13.34 16.59
C ILE A 122 -20.54 -13.24 15.24
N VAL A 123 -20.78 -14.38 14.60
CA VAL A 123 -21.53 -14.48 13.36
C VAL A 123 -22.83 -15.27 13.59
N ARG A 124 -23.92 -14.77 13.02
CA ARG A 124 -25.19 -15.47 12.95
C ARG A 124 -25.48 -15.86 11.52
N LEU A 125 -25.70 -17.16 11.27
CA LEU A 125 -26.10 -17.68 9.98
C LEU A 125 -27.55 -18.23 10.11
N ASP A 126 -28.50 -17.54 9.48
CA ASP A 126 -29.91 -17.92 9.53
C ASP A 126 -30.22 -19.06 8.54
N PHE A 127 -29.68 -18.99 7.32
CA PHE A 127 -29.80 -20.02 6.29
C PHE A 127 -28.73 -19.86 5.20
N LEU A 128 -28.41 -20.96 4.50
CA LEU A 128 -27.64 -21.00 3.25
C LEU A 128 -28.33 -21.98 2.28
N ARG A 129 -28.61 -21.51 1.06
CA ARG A 129 -29.12 -22.36 -0.03
C ARG A 129 -28.47 -22.04 -1.35
N ILE A 130 -28.28 -23.06 -2.17
CA ILE A 130 -27.68 -22.96 -3.50
C ILE A 130 -28.65 -23.56 -4.52
N THR A 131 -29.05 -22.77 -5.51
CA THR A 131 -30.01 -23.16 -6.55
C THR A 131 -29.33 -23.23 -7.90
N GLU A 132 -29.43 -24.36 -8.61
CA GLU A 132 -28.98 -24.46 -10.00
C GLU A 132 -29.86 -23.61 -10.91
N ILE A 133 -29.26 -22.82 -11.80
CA ILE A 133 -29.95 -21.88 -12.69
C ILE A 133 -29.65 -22.18 -14.15
N SER A 134 -30.64 -22.03 -15.01
CA SER A 134 -30.49 -22.16 -16.47
C SER A 134 -29.71 -20.99 -17.06
N GLY A 135 -29.19 -21.17 -18.29
CA GLY A 135 -28.48 -20.11 -19.01
C GLY A 135 -29.34 -18.86 -19.25
N VAL A 136 -30.65 -19.06 -19.54
CA VAL A 136 -31.60 -17.97 -19.75
C VAL A 136 -31.86 -17.21 -18.44
N GLU A 137 -32.10 -17.96 -17.34
CA GLU A 137 -32.32 -17.35 -16.03
C GLU A 137 -31.08 -16.59 -15.55
N ARG A 138 -29.90 -17.12 -15.80
CA ARG A 138 -28.64 -16.44 -15.51
C ARG A 138 -28.57 -15.08 -16.19
N ILE A 139 -28.79 -15.04 -17.52
CA ILE A 139 -28.74 -13.79 -18.28
C ILE A 139 -29.75 -12.79 -17.74
N PHE A 140 -30.98 -13.22 -17.50
CA PHE A 140 -32.02 -12.35 -16.99
C PHE A 140 -31.72 -11.76 -15.62
N ARG A 141 -31.23 -12.57 -14.67
CA ARG A 141 -30.82 -12.12 -13.35
C ARG A 141 -29.61 -11.18 -13.39
N MET A 142 -28.63 -11.44 -14.28
CA MET A 142 -27.51 -10.53 -14.47
C MET A 142 -27.97 -9.19 -15.04
N MET A 143 -28.87 -9.19 -16.02
CA MET A 143 -29.43 -7.95 -16.58
C MET A 143 -30.22 -7.15 -15.56
N GLU A 144 -31.06 -7.79 -14.77
CA GLU A 144 -31.83 -7.14 -13.69
C GLU A 144 -30.89 -6.46 -12.68
N TRP A 145 -29.80 -7.11 -12.32
CA TRP A 145 -28.81 -6.56 -11.40
C TRP A 145 -28.08 -5.36 -11.97
N VAL A 146 -27.55 -5.48 -13.19
CA VAL A 146 -26.81 -4.40 -13.86
C VAL A 146 -27.71 -3.20 -14.12
N ALA A 147 -28.93 -3.42 -14.60
CA ALA A 147 -29.91 -2.34 -14.81
C ALA A 147 -30.27 -1.61 -13.50
N GLY A 148 -30.48 -2.37 -12.41
CA GLY A 148 -30.73 -1.79 -11.09
C GLY A 148 -29.59 -0.92 -10.61
N ASP A 149 -28.34 -1.29 -10.87
CA ASP A 149 -27.16 -0.52 -10.49
C ASP A 149 -26.92 0.69 -11.41
N ILE A 150 -27.16 0.57 -12.69
CA ILE A 150 -27.14 1.73 -13.61
C ILE A 150 -28.10 2.82 -13.11
N ILE A 151 -29.33 2.44 -12.72
CA ILE A 151 -30.33 3.38 -12.22
C ILE A 151 -29.88 3.97 -10.87
N LYS A 152 -29.42 3.14 -9.93
CA LYS A 152 -29.08 3.54 -8.57
C LYS A 152 -27.82 4.40 -8.47
N PHE A 153 -26.83 4.14 -9.30
CA PHE A 153 -25.50 4.78 -9.22
C PHE A 153 -25.22 5.76 -10.36
N ARG A 154 -26.19 6.08 -11.20
CA ARG A 154 -26.06 6.93 -12.40
C ARG A 154 -25.31 8.25 -12.18
N SER A 155 -25.38 8.82 -10.99
CA SER A 155 -24.76 10.11 -10.63
C SER A 155 -23.49 9.99 -9.80
N THR A 156 -22.96 8.78 -9.57
CA THR A 156 -21.81 8.58 -8.72
C THR A 156 -20.53 8.41 -9.54
N ASP A 157 -19.40 8.97 -9.06
CA ASP A 157 -18.08 8.78 -9.68
C ASP A 157 -17.66 7.31 -9.71
N ARG A 158 -18.23 6.47 -8.83
CA ARG A 158 -18.00 5.02 -8.81
C ARG A 158 -18.58 4.31 -10.02
N ALA A 159 -19.77 4.69 -10.49
CA ALA A 159 -20.34 4.12 -11.71
C ALA A 159 -19.47 4.45 -12.94
N LYS A 160 -18.88 5.65 -12.97
CA LYS A 160 -17.92 6.05 -14.00
C LYS A 160 -16.63 5.24 -13.94
N LYS A 161 -16.09 5.01 -12.74
CA LYS A 161 -14.86 4.22 -12.50
C LYS A 161 -14.98 2.80 -13.05
N TYR A 162 -16.11 2.14 -12.90
CA TYR A 162 -16.34 0.77 -13.37
C TYR A 162 -17.00 0.71 -14.76
N ASN A 163 -17.19 1.85 -15.44
CA ASN A 163 -17.81 1.94 -16.75
C ASN A 163 -19.14 1.16 -16.83
N ILE A 164 -19.97 1.26 -15.80
CA ILE A 164 -21.27 0.58 -15.72
C ILE A 164 -22.29 1.40 -16.49
N THR A 165 -22.53 1.01 -17.75
CA THR A 165 -23.39 1.71 -18.70
C THR A 165 -24.37 0.76 -19.37
N TRP A 166 -25.46 1.30 -19.91
CA TRP A 166 -26.41 0.52 -20.71
C TRP A 166 -25.76 -0.13 -21.94
N GLY A 167 -24.81 0.57 -22.58
CA GLY A 167 -24.06 0.03 -23.73
C GLY A 167 -23.25 -1.19 -23.31
N ARG A 168 -22.50 -1.12 -22.21
CA ARG A 168 -21.72 -2.24 -21.72
C ARG A 168 -22.57 -3.42 -21.25
N MET A 169 -23.73 -3.15 -20.66
CA MET A 169 -24.69 -4.22 -20.30
C MET A 169 -25.11 -5.05 -21.51
N LEU A 170 -25.24 -4.44 -22.70
CA LEU A 170 -25.62 -5.14 -23.92
C LEU A 170 -24.43 -5.85 -24.61
N THR A 171 -23.22 -5.32 -24.50
CA THR A 171 -22.02 -5.84 -25.17
C THR A 171 -21.19 -6.80 -24.31
N ASP A 172 -21.15 -6.59 -22.98
CA ASP A 172 -20.40 -7.40 -22.02
C ASP A 172 -21.15 -7.52 -20.69
N LEU A 173 -22.28 -8.25 -20.73
CA LEU A 173 -23.14 -8.44 -19.57
C LEU A 173 -22.41 -9.12 -18.38
N LYS A 174 -21.53 -10.08 -18.67
CA LYS A 174 -20.78 -10.80 -17.63
C LYS A 174 -19.81 -9.86 -16.89
N GLY A 175 -18.98 -9.12 -17.63
CA GLY A 175 -18.05 -8.16 -17.06
C GLY A 175 -18.78 -7.03 -16.33
N ALA A 176 -19.87 -6.50 -16.90
CA ALA A 176 -20.71 -5.51 -16.24
C ALA A 176 -21.31 -6.04 -14.93
N TYR A 177 -21.78 -7.30 -14.88
CA TYR A 177 -22.29 -7.94 -13.68
C TYR A 177 -21.20 -8.12 -12.62
N GLU A 178 -20.00 -8.59 -12.99
CA GLU A 178 -18.86 -8.75 -12.08
C GLU A 178 -18.44 -7.41 -11.48
N ASP A 179 -18.44 -6.35 -12.26
CA ASP A 179 -18.11 -5.00 -11.77
C ASP A 179 -19.24 -4.38 -10.94
N CYS A 180 -20.51 -4.66 -11.28
CA CYS A 180 -21.63 -4.33 -10.38
C CYS A 180 -21.55 -5.08 -9.06
N ALA A 181 -21.16 -6.36 -9.09
CA ALA A 181 -20.90 -7.11 -7.88
C ALA A 181 -19.80 -6.43 -7.03
N LYS A 182 -18.67 -6.08 -7.62
CA LYS A 182 -17.61 -5.30 -6.94
C LYS A 182 -18.14 -3.97 -6.39
N LEU A 183 -18.97 -3.25 -7.15
CA LEU A 183 -19.54 -1.97 -6.73
C LEU A 183 -20.48 -2.09 -5.53
N ARG A 184 -21.34 -3.11 -5.49
CA ARG A 184 -22.31 -3.35 -4.41
C ARG A 184 -21.64 -3.88 -3.16
N PHE A 185 -20.64 -4.71 -3.34
CA PHE A 185 -19.94 -5.41 -2.27
C PHE A 185 -18.74 -4.62 -1.72
N HIS A 186 -18.31 -3.61 -2.43
CA HIS A 186 -17.56 -2.54 -1.82
C HIS A 186 -18.54 -1.73 -0.98
N SER A 187 -18.82 -2.20 0.24
CA SER A 187 -19.32 -1.32 1.30
C SER A 187 -18.57 0.00 1.18
N ALA A 188 -19.25 1.12 1.35
CA ALA A 188 -18.53 2.40 1.39
C ALA A 188 -17.32 2.20 2.32
N PRO A 189 -16.10 2.54 1.89
CA PRO A 189 -14.92 2.40 2.75
C PRO A 189 -15.27 2.93 4.13
N LEU A 190 -14.74 2.30 5.16
CA LEU A 190 -14.93 2.81 6.51
C LEU A 190 -14.54 4.29 6.48
N ASP A 191 -15.48 5.18 6.79
CA ASP A 191 -15.18 6.61 6.90
C ASP A 191 -14.28 6.85 8.10
N TYR A 192 -13.50 7.92 8.05
CA TYR A 192 -12.49 8.18 9.06
C TYR A 192 -13.11 8.46 10.45
N GLU A 193 -14.25 9.09 10.54
CA GLU A 193 -14.95 9.32 11.80
C GLU A 193 -15.33 7.99 12.47
N SER A 194 -15.86 7.06 11.70
CA SER A 194 -16.16 5.71 12.16
C SER A 194 -14.91 4.94 12.59
N TYR A 195 -13.79 5.12 11.89
CA TYR A 195 -12.50 4.56 12.29
C TYR A 195 -12.07 5.11 13.65
N VAL A 196 -12.06 6.42 13.81
CA VAL A 196 -11.69 7.08 15.09
C VAL A 196 -12.53 6.53 16.24
N ARG A 197 -13.85 6.52 16.08
CA ARG A 197 -14.78 6.06 17.12
C ARG A 197 -14.60 4.58 17.49
N LYS A 198 -14.31 3.70 16.51
CA LYS A 198 -14.26 2.26 16.72
C LYS A 198 -12.88 1.74 17.12
N PHE A 199 -11.81 2.33 16.57
CA PHE A 199 -10.48 1.75 16.58
C PHE A 199 -9.40 2.68 17.16
N ASP A 200 -9.64 3.98 17.21
CA ASP A 200 -8.65 4.96 17.66
C ASP A 200 -9.09 5.78 18.89
N THR A 201 -10.23 5.42 19.49
CA THR A 201 -10.71 5.95 20.77
C THR A 201 -10.52 4.88 21.84
N LEU A 202 -9.62 5.12 22.79
CA LEU A 202 -9.34 4.18 23.89
C LEU A 202 -10.49 4.11 24.88
N ARG A 203 -10.87 2.90 25.23
CA ARG A 203 -11.84 2.61 26.31
C ARG A 203 -11.12 2.54 27.63
N GLN A 204 -11.84 2.73 28.74
CA GLN A 204 -11.24 2.65 30.08
C GLN A 204 -10.52 1.32 30.33
N SER A 205 -11.09 0.20 29.90
CA SER A 205 -10.47 -1.13 30.03
C SER A 205 -9.15 -1.26 29.27
N GLU A 206 -9.00 -0.55 28.13
CA GLU A 206 -7.77 -0.52 27.36
C GLU A 206 -6.73 0.37 28.06
N ILE A 207 -7.14 1.50 28.62
CA ILE A 207 -6.27 2.36 29.44
C ILE A 207 -5.73 1.58 30.63
N ASP A 208 -6.57 0.79 31.31
CA ASP A 208 -6.15 -0.03 32.44
C ASP A 208 -5.18 -1.16 32.01
N SER A 209 -5.38 -1.71 30.81
CA SER A 209 -4.45 -2.69 30.23
C SER A 209 -3.12 -2.04 29.83
N ILE A 210 -3.14 -0.84 29.27
CA ILE A 210 -1.95 -0.03 28.98
C ILE A 210 -1.15 0.23 30.29
N ARG A 211 -1.82 0.64 31.37
CA ARG A 211 -1.16 0.88 32.65
C ARG A 211 -0.51 -0.39 33.21
N ARG A 212 -1.18 -1.53 33.09
CA ARG A 212 -0.60 -2.82 33.49
C ARG A 212 0.61 -3.20 32.61
N HIS A 213 0.53 -2.98 31.31
CA HIS A 213 1.65 -3.25 30.41
C HIS A 213 2.85 -2.34 30.71
N MET A 214 2.63 -1.05 31.01
CA MET A 214 3.69 -0.14 31.41
C MET A 214 4.41 -0.58 32.68
N SER A 215 3.74 -1.32 33.62
CA SER A 215 4.41 -1.83 34.81
C SER A 215 5.46 -2.90 34.50
N SER A 216 5.39 -3.55 33.35
CA SER A 216 6.37 -4.53 32.86
C SER A 216 7.55 -3.92 32.08
N PHE A 217 7.54 -2.62 31.81
CA PHE A 217 8.61 -1.96 31.05
C PHE A 217 9.95 -2.00 31.77
N ALA A 218 10.96 -2.54 31.10
CA ALA A 218 12.33 -2.53 31.61
C ALA A 218 12.97 -1.13 31.50
N LYS A 219 12.57 -0.36 30.47
CA LYS A 219 13.05 1.00 30.19
C LYS A 219 11.92 1.99 30.39
N ARG A 220 12.16 3.00 31.22
CA ARG A 220 11.20 4.11 31.46
C ARG A 220 11.90 5.45 31.25
N PRO A 221 12.25 5.78 29.95
CA PRO A 221 12.98 7.00 29.68
C PRO A 221 12.12 8.23 29.98
N LEU A 222 12.76 9.29 30.50
CA LEU A 222 12.15 10.61 30.49
C LEU A 222 12.05 11.12 29.07
N ILE A 223 10.85 11.59 28.67
CA ILE A 223 10.58 12.14 27.34
C ILE A 223 10.40 13.65 27.45
N SER A 224 11.22 14.42 26.75
CA SER A 224 11.08 15.88 26.71
C SER A 224 10.19 16.29 25.54
N ILE A 225 9.11 17.00 25.79
CA ILE A 225 8.25 17.60 24.76
C ILE A 225 8.72 19.05 24.56
N LEU A 226 9.14 19.38 23.35
CA LEU A 226 9.61 20.70 23.00
C LEU A 226 8.50 21.48 22.27
N ILE A 227 8.09 22.62 22.79
CA ILE A 227 7.13 23.52 22.14
C ILE A 227 7.78 24.90 21.92
N PRO A 228 8.21 25.20 20.69
CA PRO A 228 8.59 26.56 20.33
C PRO A 228 7.35 27.45 20.20
N VAL A 229 7.23 28.43 21.08
CA VAL A 229 6.10 29.36 21.14
C VAL A 229 6.49 30.65 20.42
N CYS A 230 5.97 30.85 19.23
CA CYS A 230 6.19 32.05 18.40
C CYS A 230 4.90 32.38 17.63
N ARG A 231 4.27 33.53 17.89
CA ARG A 231 3.05 34.00 17.21
C ARG A 231 1.92 32.98 17.34
N VAL A 232 1.45 32.72 18.55
CA VAL A 232 0.46 31.69 18.83
C VAL A 232 -0.89 32.26 19.26
N SER A 233 -1.98 31.57 18.88
CA SER A 233 -3.26 31.71 19.58
C SER A 233 -3.17 31.01 20.93
N ILE A 234 -3.48 31.72 22.00
CA ILE A 234 -3.44 31.18 23.37
C ILE A 234 -4.35 29.97 23.55
N SER A 235 -5.49 29.90 22.84
CA SER A 235 -6.41 28.77 22.89
C SER A 235 -5.78 27.50 22.33
N TYR A 236 -5.03 27.60 21.23
CA TYR A 236 -4.34 26.45 20.65
C TYR A 236 -3.14 26.01 21.51
N LEU A 237 -2.38 26.96 22.04
CA LEU A 237 -1.32 26.64 22.99
C LEU A 237 -1.86 25.91 24.23
N LYS A 238 -2.98 26.39 24.80
CA LYS A 238 -3.66 25.68 25.91
C LYS A 238 -4.06 24.25 25.54
N SER A 239 -4.58 24.05 24.31
CA SER A 239 -4.93 22.71 23.81
C SER A 239 -3.70 21.80 23.65
N ALA A 240 -2.60 22.33 23.12
CA ALA A 240 -1.32 21.61 22.99
C ALA A 240 -0.79 21.18 24.38
N VAL A 241 -0.71 22.12 25.32
CA VAL A 241 -0.27 21.86 26.71
C VAL A 241 -1.19 20.84 27.40
N GLN A 242 -2.52 20.98 27.27
CA GLN A 242 -3.47 20.04 27.84
C GLN A 242 -3.31 18.62 27.30
N SER A 243 -2.91 18.47 26.04
CA SER A 243 -2.64 17.15 25.45
C SER A 243 -1.40 16.47 26.05
N VAL A 244 -0.45 17.24 26.54
CA VAL A 244 0.72 16.73 27.29
C VAL A 244 0.32 16.28 28.69
N PHE A 245 -0.49 17.07 29.40
CA PHE A 245 -1.03 16.65 30.71
C PHE A 245 -1.89 15.40 30.62
N GLY A 246 -2.59 15.21 29.50
CA GLY A 246 -3.44 14.06 29.23
C GLY A 246 -2.68 12.76 28.89
N GLN A 247 -1.34 12.75 28.86
CA GLN A 247 -0.58 11.56 28.54
C GLN A 247 -0.71 10.45 29.60
N ILE A 248 -0.96 9.23 29.15
CA ILE A 248 -1.07 8.05 30.03
C ILE A 248 0.30 7.69 30.62
N TYR A 249 1.39 7.87 29.86
CA TYR A 249 2.76 7.71 30.33
C TYR A 249 3.18 8.96 31.10
N ALA A 250 3.65 8.81 32.34
CA ALA A 250 3.85 9.93 33.26
C ALA A 250 5.27 10.51 33.28
N GLU A 251 6.28 9.76 32.79
CA GLU A 251 7.69 10.20 32.78
C GLU A 251 7.97 11.13 31.62
N TRP A 252 7.46 12.34 31.70
CA TRP A 252 7.67 13.39 30.73
C TRP A 252 7.99 14.73 31.38
N GLU A 253 8.62 15.58 30.61
CA GLU A 253 8.80 17.00 30.90
C GLU A 253 8.40 17.84 29.70
N LEU A 254 7.94 19.06 29.93
CA LEU A 254 7.52 20.00 28.90
C LEU A 254 8.48 21.21 28.89
N CYS A 255 9.20 21.37 27.80
CA CYS A 255 10.14 22.47 27.59
C CYS A 255 9.56 23.47 26.59
N LEU A 256 9.18 24.64 27.07
CA LEU A 256 8.59 25.71 26.28
C LEU A 256 9.61 26.85 26.12
N ALA A 257 9.78 27.32 24.91
CA ALA A 257 10.56 28.52 24.64
C ALA A 257 9.64 29.58 24.01
N VAL A 258 9.46 30.69 24.69
CA VAL A 258 8.48 31.74 24.33
C VAL A 258 9.19 33.04 23.94
N ASP A 259 8.77 33.63 22.82
CA ASP A 259 9.21 34.98 22.42
C ASP A 259 8.48 36.04 23.25
N LYS A 260 9.19 37.11 23.62
CA LYS A 260 8.57 38.24 24.31
C LYS A 260 7.45 38.91 23.52
N ASP A 261 7.47 38.77 22.19
CA ASP A 261 6.47 39.35 21.27
C ASP A 261 5.13 38.57 21.30
N ASP A 262 5.06 37.38 21.95
CA ASP A 262 3.80 36.58 22.08
C ASP A 262 2.78 37.17 23.08
N GLY A 263 3.10 38.31 23.67
CA GLY A 263 2.22 39.07 24.51
C GLY A 263 2.15 38.65 25.98
N PRO A 264 1.63 39.58 26.85
CA PRO A 264 1.64 39.37 28.31
C PRO A 264 0.73 38.22 28.78
N GLU A 265 -0.36 37.93 28.08
CA GLU A 265 -1.27 36.83 28.42
C GLU A 265 -0.57 35.48 28.29
N THR A 266 0.14 35.25 27.17
CA THR A 266 0.92 34.02 26.94
C THR A 266 2.01 33.87 27.98
N ALA A 267 2.76 34.93 28.26
CA ALA A 267 3.84 34.91 29.24
C ALA A 267 3.30 34.62 30.66
N SER A 268 2.20 35.25 31.05
CA SER A 268 1.55 35.02 32.36
C SER A 268 1.06 33.57 32.49
N TYR A 269 0.40 33.06 31.48
CA TYR A 269 -0.06 31.67 31.43
C TYR A 269 1.10 30.67 31.61
N LEU A 270 2.16 30.82 30.85
CA LEU A 270 3.31 29.91 30.90
C LEU A 270 4.07 30.01 32.24
N LYS A 271 4.16 31.20 32.79
CA LYS A 271 4.75 31.40 34.11
C LYS A 271 3.98 30.68 35.20
N SER A 272 2.66 30.82 35.24
CA SER A 272 1.78 30.09 36.16
C SER A 272 1.97 28.59 36.04
N LEU A 273 1.98 28.05 34.81
CA LEU A 273 2.18 26.61 34.59
C LEU A 273 3.50 26.08 35.16
N SER A 274 4.60 26.85 35.06
CA SER A 274 5.90 26.45 35.57
C SER A 274 6.01 26.58 37.09
N GLU A 275 5.17 27.40 37.71
CA GLU A 275 5.04 27.50 39.18
C GLU A 275 4.19 26.36 39.74
N ASP A 276 3.21 25.85 38.97
CA ASP A 276 2.28 24.81 39.43
C ASP A 276 2.82 23.38 39.20
N ASP A 277 3.68 23.12 38.23
CA ASP A 277 4.21 21.78 37.90
C ASP A 277 5.71 21.85 37.54
N SER A 278 6.54 21.23 38.37
CA SER A 278 8.01 21.20 38.22
C SER A 278 8.51 20.50 36.97
N ARG A 279 7.65 19.73 36.29
CA ARG A 279 7.98 19.12 34.98
C ARG A 279 7.96 20.13 33.83
N ILE A 280 7.44 21.33 34.07
CA ILE A 280 7.33 22.38 33.04
C ILE A 280 8.49 23.35 33.18
N LYS A 281 9.23 23.50 32.12
CA LYS A 281 10.37 24.41 31.98
C LYS A 281 10.06 25.47 30.94
N VAL A 282 10.06 26.74 31.32
CA VAL A 282 9.79 27.86 30.42
C VAL A 282 11.05 28.69 30.26
N VAL A 283 11.46 28.89 29.02
CA VAL A 283 12.58 29.75 28.64
C VAL A 283 12.04 30.98 27.87
N PHE A 284 12.27 32.17 28.43
CA PHE A 284 11.89 33.42 27.80
C PHE A 284 13.02 33.95 26.89
N LEU A 285 12.72 34.12 25.63
CA LEU A 285 13.66 34.63 24.62
C LEU A 285 13.64 36.16 24.54
N SER A 286 14.72 36.78 24.06
CA SER A 286 14.71 38.14 23.61
C SER A 286 13.83 38.29 22.36
N ALA A 287 13.20 39.47 22.18
CA ALA A 287 12.29 39.74 21.05
C ALA A 287 12.90 39.40 19.69
N GLY A 288 12.10 38.90 18.72
CA GLY A 288 12.49 38.65 17.35
C GLY A 288 13.19 37.30 17.13
N GLY A 289 12.95 36.29 18.00
CA GLY A 289 13.48 34.95 17.87
C GLY A 289 12.84 34.16 16.71
N SER A 290 13.66 33.36 15.99
CA SER A 290 13.15 32.38 15.01
C SER A 290 12.62 31.14 15.68
N VAL A 291 11.76 30.34 14.98
CA VAL A 291 11.29 29.05 15.48
C VAL A 291 12.47 28.11 15.76
N SER A 292 13.52 28.14 14.94
CA SER A 292 14.74 27.38 15.17
C SER A 292 15.46 27.78 16.47
N ALA A 293 15.54 29.07 16.79
CA ALA A 293 16.14 29.56 18.04
C ALA A 293 15.31 29.14 19.26
N ALA A 294 13.98 29.26 19.17
CA ALA A 294 13.06 28.79 20.20
C ALA A 294 13.18 27.28 20.42
N SER A 295 13.20 26.49 19.33
CA SER A 295 13.38 25.02 19.41
C SER A 295 14.71 24.64 20.07
N ASN A 296 15.80 25.34 19.77
CA ASN A 296 17.10 25.11 20.40
C ASN A 296 17.12 25.48 21.88
N SER A 297 16.43 26.58 22.26
CA SER A 297 16.32 26.98 23.65
C SER A 297 15.49 25.96 24.47
N ALA A 298 14.40 25.45 23.89
CA ALA A 298 13.64 24.36 24.51
C ALA A 298 14.47 23.08 24.61
N LEU A 299 15.25 22.73 23.59
CA LEU A 299 16.18 21.59 23.59
C LEU A 299 17.29 21.75 24.63
N GLY A 300 17.75 22.97 24.87
CA GLY A 300 18.73 23.30 25.92
C GLY A 300 18.21 22.98 27.33
N ALA A 301 16.93 23.19 27.58
CA ALA A 301 16.26 22.88 28.84
C ALA A 301 15.87 21.39 29.00
N ALA A 302 15.86 20.63 27.93
CA ALA A 302 15.46 19.23 27.90
C ALA A 302 16.47 18.34 28.67
N ALA A 303 15.99 17.40 29.50
CA ALA A 303 16.80 16.40 30.20
C ALA A 303 16.46 14.97 29.77
N GLY A 304 15.40 14.76 29.01
CA GLY A 304 14.92 13.46 28.59
C GLY A 304 15.83 12.77 27.58
N GLU A 305 15.76 11.45 27.57
CA GLU A 305 16.52 10.60 26.63
C GLU A 305 16.02 10.75 25.18
N TYR A 306 14.74 11.05 25.02
CA TYR A 306 14.11 11.32 23.73
C TYR A 306 13.41 12.67 23.75
N VAL A 307 13.38 13.33 22.58
CA VAL A 307 12.68 14.59 22.35
C VAL A 307 11.55 14.40 21.36
N VAL A 308 10.39 14.94 21.70
CA VAL A 308 9.19 15.08 20.87
C VAL A 308 9.06 16.54 20.51
N ILE A 309 9.04 16.85 19.22
CA ILE A 309 8.83 18.22 18.76
C ILE A 309 7.32 18.39 18.54
N LEU A 310 6.68 19.27 19.28
CA LEU A 310 5.25 19.56 19.16
C LEU A 310 5.05 21.01 18.74
N ASP A 311 4.40 21.20 17.56
CA ASP A 311 3.99 22.55 17.18
C ASP A 311 2.96 23.09 18.20
N LYS A 312 3.06 24.38 18.50
CA LYS A 312 2.18 25.09 19.46
C LYS A 312 0.67 24.99 19.15
N ASN A 313 0.32 24.61 17.94
CA ASN A 313 -1.07 24.45 17.51
C ASN A 313 -1.52 22.98 17.46
N ASP A 314 -0.57 22.03 17.46
CA ASP A 314 -0.84 20.62 17.29
C ASP A 314 -1.18 19.93 18.63
N VAL A 315 -1.76 18.74 18.55
CA VAL A 315 -2.23 18.00 19.73
C VAL A 315 -1.68 16.57 19.69
N LEU A 316 -1.27 16.04 20.84
CA LEU A 316 -0.87 14.64 21.00
C LEU A 316 -2.07 13.76 21.37
N SER A 317 -2.14 12.56 20.80
CA SER A 317 -3.02 11.51 21.33
C SER A 317 -2.63 11.18 22.78
N SER A 318 -3.59 10.88 23.64
CA SER A 318 -3.34 10.58 25.06
C SER A 318 -2.40 9.39 25.33
N ALA A 319 -2.26 8.48 24.36
CA ALA A 319 -1.35 7.35 24.42
C ALA A 319 -0.05 7.55 23.64
N ALA A 320 0.22 8.74 23.11
CA ALA A 320 1.36 8.96 22.21
C ALA A 320 2.70 8.55 22.84
N LEU A 321 2.97 9.02 24.06
CA LEU A 321 4.22 8.69 24.75
C LEU A 321 4.29 7.21 25.17
N TYR A 322 3.17 6.61 25.53
CA TYR A 322 3.12 5.17 25.81
C TYR A 322 3.58 4.35 24.61
N PHE A 323 3.06 4.61 23.42
CA PHE A 323 3.45 3.87 22.21
C PHE A 323 4.94 4.08 21.84
N VAL A 324 5.45 5.30 22.03
CA VAL A 324 6.88 5.58 21.86
C VAL A 324 7.72 4.73 22.80
N VAL A 325 7.38 4.71 24.10
CA VAL A 325 8.11 3.95 25.11
C VAL A 325 7.96 2.43 24.90
N ALA A 326 6.79 1.97 24.46
CA ALA A 326 6.60 0.56 24.10
C ALA A 326 7.58 0.16 22.97
N LYS A 327 7.74 0.99 21.93
CA LYS A 327 8.73 0.72 20.86
C LYS A 327 10.18 0.74 21.38
N ILE A 328 10.53 1.62 22.30
CA ILE A 328 11.85 1.66 22.94
C ILE A 328 12.13 0.37 23.75
N ASN A 329 11.08 -0.26 24.31
CA ASN A 329 11.21 -1.55 25.00
C ASN A 329 11.24 -2.75 24.03
N GLU A 330 10.66 -2.64 22.83
CA GLU A 330 10.69 -3.69 21.81
C GLU A 330 12.00 -3.73 21.01
N ALA A 331 12.68 -2.58 20.83
CA ALA A 331 13.88 -2.48 20.01
C ALA A 331 14.91 -1.53 20.62
N ASP A 332 16.17 -1.99 20.67
CA ASP A 332 17.28 -1.21 21.17
C ASP A 332 17.83 -0.22 20.13
N GLY A 333 18.36 0.89 20.63
CA GLY A 333 19.15 1.81 19.81
C GLY A 333 18.35 2.65 18.82
N LEU A 334 17.03 2.80 19.00
CA LEU A 334 16.21 3.63 18.12
C LEU A 334 16.65 5.10 18.18
N ASN A 335 16.87 5.70 17.03
CA ASN A 335 17.21 7.10 16.85
C ASN A 335 16.02 7.96 16.44
N ILE A 336 15.13 7.40 15.61
CA ILE A 336 13.94 8.07 15.08
C ILE A 336 12.74 7.14 15.24
N ILE A 337 11.68 7.63 15.87
CA ILE A 337 10.40 6.93 16.02
C ILE A 337 9.33 7.87 15.51
N TYR A 338 8.57 7.46 14.49
CA TYR A 338 7.50 8.29 13.92
C TYR A 338 6.17 7.52 13.85
N SER A 339 5.09 8.27 13.75
CA SER A 339 3.74 7.71 13.78
C SER A 339 2.90 8.14 12.57
N ASP A 340 1.71 7.57 12.46
CA ASP A 340 0.64 8.10 11.64
C ASP A 340 0.14 9.42 12.25
N ALA A 341 -0.49 10.24 11.41
CA ALA A 341 -1.01 11.54 11.81
C ALA A 341 -2.31 11.85 11.05
N ASP A 342 -3.09 12.79 11.59
CA ASP A 342 -4.26 13.34 10.94
C ASP A 342 -4.36 14.86 11.17
N GLU A 343 -5.43 15.45 10.71
CA GLU A 343 -5.75 16.85 10.94
C GLU A 343 -6.90 17.00 11.95
N ILE A 344 -6.83 18.06 12.75
CA ILE A 344 -7.86 18.45 13.71
C ILE A 344 -8.30 19.90 13.44
N ASP A 345 -9.61 20.18 13.43
CA ASP A 345 -10.13 21.53 13.30
C ASP A 345 -10.31 22.25 14.65
N GLY A 346 -10.93 23.44 14.62
CA GLY A 346 -11.19 24.27 15.81
C GLY A 346 -12.10 23.59 16.84
N ASP A 347 -13.02 22.77 16.38
CA ASP A 347 -14.04 22.05 17.18
C ASP A 347 -13.55 20.68 17.68
N GLY A 348 -12.31 20.28 17.31
CA GLY A 348 -11.75 19.00 17.69
C GLY A 348 -12.12 17.85 16.76
N VAL A 349 -12.73 18.12 15.59
CA VAL A 349 -13.07 17.08 14.62
C VAL A 349 -11.84 16.67 13.82
N ARG A 350 -11.59 15.37 13.78
CA ARG A 350 -10.43 14.76 13.10
C ARG A 350 -10.75 14.38 11.66
N SER A 351 -9.82 14.65 10.75
CA SER A 351 -9.95 14.41 9.30
C SER A 351 -8.61 14.17 8.64
N ASN A 352 -8.58 13.92 7.33
CA ASN A 352 -7.39 13.88 6.48
C ASN A 352 -6.24 13.00 7.04
N VAL A 353 -6.58 11.78 7.47
CA VAL A 353 -5.59 10.86 8.02
C VAL A 353 -4.52 10.48 6.98
N CYS A 354 -3.26 10.49 7.41
CA CYS A 354 -2.11 9.97 6.68
C CYS A 354 -1.55 8.75 7.43
N PHE A 355 -1.86 7.55 6.94
CA PHE A 355 -1.26 6.31 7.40
C PHE A 355 0.07 6.11 6.67
N ASN A 356 1.16 6.32 7.38
CA ASN A 356 2.52 6.17 6.85
C ASN A 356 2.87 4.68 6.64
N SER A 357 3.85 4.40 5.79
CA SER A 357 4.51 3.09 5.73
C SER A 357 5.63 2.99 6.77
N SER A 358 6.17 1.79 6.97
CA SER A 358 7.49 1.65 7.60
C SER A 358 8.53 2.44 6.80
N TRP A 359 9.76 2.53 7.30
CA TRP A 359 10.80 3.37 6.72
C TRP A 359 10.95 3.21 5.22
N ASN A 360 10.67 4.29 4.49
CA ASN A 360 10.67 4.36 3.03
C ASN A 360 11.51 5.58 2.61
N PRO A 361 12.83 5.43 2.47
CA PRO A 361 13.72 6.57 2.24
C PRO A 361 13.41 7.33 0.95
N ASP A 362 13.07 6.65 -0.16
CA ASP A 362 12.78 7.32 -1.40
C ASP A 362 11.46 8.11 -1.36
N LEU A 363 10.47 7.64 -0.59
CA LEU A 363 9.27 8.42 -0.29
C LEU A 363 9.60 9.64 0.56
N PHE A 364 10.43 9.47 1.60
CA PHE A 364 10.87 10.58 2.45
C PHE A 364 11.65 11.67 1.70
N PHE A 365 12.44 11.26 0.70
CA PHE A 365 13.12 12.22 -0.19
C PHE A 365 12.19 12.84 -1.24
N SER A 366 11.05 12.22 -1.52
CA SER A 366 10.03 12.75 -2.43
C SER A 366 9.05 13.70 -1.73
N CYS A 367 8.79 13.48 -0.44
CA CYS A 367 7.94 14.34 0.40
C CYS A 367 8.31 14.21 1.88
N ASP A 368 8.15 15.30 2.63
CA ASP A 368 8.35 15.27 4.08
C ASP A 368 7.12 14.69 4.78
N ASN A 369 7.10 13.37 4.92
CA ASN A 369 5.97 12.63 5.51
C ASN A 369 6.16 12.24 6.99
N ILE A 370 7.35 12.46 7.58
CA ILE A 370 7.64 11.99 8.94
C ILE A 370 8.14 13.06 9.91
N SER A 371 8.76 14.15 9.45
CA SER A 371 9.50 15.06 10.35
C SER A 371 8.63 15.64 11.48
N ARG A 372 7.37 15.99 11.19
CA ARG A 372 6.43 16.54 12.17
C ARG A 372 5.86 15.51 13.14
N SER A 373 5.90 14.21 12.81
CA SER A 373 5.39 13.13 13.65
C SER A 373 6.49 12.36 14.38
N ALA A 374 7.75 12.77 14.20
CA ALA A 374 8.90 12.06 14.74
C ALA A 374 9.23 12.42 16.20
N THR A 375 9.78 11.42 16.87
CA THR A 375 10.45 11.49 18.18
C THR A 375 11.91 11.10 17.94
N TYR A 376 12.83 11.86 18.47
CA TYR A 376 14.26 11.67 18.22
C TYR A 376 15.02 11.37 19.51
N ARG A 377 16.10 10.58 19.42
CA ARG A 377 17.05 10.43 20.52
C ARG A 377 17.73 11.77 20.79
N THR A 378 17.64 12.28 22.02
CA THR A 378 18.14 13.60 22.42
C THR A 378 19.64 13.75 22.17
N SER A 379 20.44 12.74 22.48
CA SER A 379 21.89 12.75 22.27
C SER A 379 22.26 12.95 20.80
N LEU A 380 21.51 12.30 19.87
CA LEU A 380 21.73 12.47 18.44
C LEU A 380 21.39 13.91 17.98
N VAL A 381 20.26 14.45 18.44
CA VAL A 381 19.85 15.83 18.10
C VAL A 381 20.90 16.85 18.56
N ARG A 382 21.44 16.67 19.78
CA ARG A 382 22.50 17.52 20.34
C ARG A 382 23.83 17.38 19.60
N GLU A 383 24.25 16.14 19.30
CA GLU A 383 25.45 15.88 18.47
C GLU A 383 25.39 16.59 17.13
N LEU A 384 24.22 16.64 16.52
CA LEU A 384 23.96 17.30 15.24
C LEU A 384 23.81 18.83 15.35
N GLY A 385 23.89 19.42 16.55
CA GLY A 385 23.79 20.85 16.78
C GLY A 385 22.38 21.43 16.78
N GLY A 386 21.35 20.57 16.96
CA GLY A 386 19.96 21.03 17.05
C GLY A 386 19.38 21.56 15.73
N PHE A 387 18.55 22.59 15.81
CA PHE A 387 17.84 23.21 14.67
C PHE A 387 18.68 24.34 14.04
N ARG A 388 18.65 24.46 12.73
CA ARG A 388 19.44 25.44 11.99
C ARG A 388 18.57 26.55 11.42
N ALA A 389 18.85 27.80 11.80
CA ALA A 389 18.08 28.99 11.40
C ALA A 389 18.09 29.25 9.89
N GLU A 390 19.10 28.78 9.18
CA GLU A 390 19.21 28.92 7.71
C GLU A 390 18.11 28.15 6.95
N TYR A 391 17.43 27.20 7.63
CA TYR A 391 16.31 26.41 7.09
C TYR A 391 14.97 26.77 7.73
N GLU A 392 14.81 27.96 8.24
CA GLU A 392 13.57 28.43 8.85
C GLU A 392 12.35 28.15 7.97
N GLY A 393 11.28 27.56 8.56
CA GLY A 393 10.12 26.99 7.86
C GLY A 393 10.31 25.57 7.34
N GLY A 394 11.56 25.08 7.26
CA GLY A 394 11.91 23.68 6.91
C GLY A 394 12.87 23.04 7.92
N GLN A 395 13.06 23.65 9.08
CA GLN A 395 14.01 23.25 10.12
C GLN A 395 13.77 21.81 10.64
N ASP A 396 12.50 21.37 10.70
CA ASP A 396 12.15 20.04 11.16
C ASP A 396 12.59 18.96 10.14
N TYR A 397 12.39 19.25 8.85
CA TYR A 397 12.85 18.37 7.77
C TYR A 397 14.38 18.33 7.67
N ASP A 398 15.05 19.48 7.84
CA ASP A 398 16.52 19.55 7.94
C ASP A 398 17.07 18.68 9.07
N LEU A 399 16.48 18.77 10.27
CA LEU A 399 16.85 17.93 11.41
C LEU A 399 16.62 16.46 11.10
N ALA A 400 15.44 16.10 10.58
CA ALA A 400 15.10 14.73 10.19
C ALA A 400 16.11 14.15 9.18
N LEU A 401 16.46 14.89 8.12
CA LEU A 401 17.46 14.51 7.13
C LEU A 401 18.83 14.23 7.77
N ARG A 402 19.29 15.10 8.68
CA ARG A 402 20.57 14.91 9.39
C ARG A 402 20.54 13.71 10.32
N CYS A 403 19.42 13.49 11.02
CA CYS A 403 19.23 12.29 11.86
C CYS A 403 19.21 11.02 11.02
N VAL A 404 18.51 11.02 9.88
CA VAL A 404 18.49 9.90 8.92
C VAL A 404 19.89 9.60 8.40
N LYS A 405 20.70 10.60 8.07
CA LYS A 405 22.07 10.42 7.57
C LYS A 405 23.01 9.73 8.58
N ARG A 406 22.69 9.81 9.87
CA ARG A 406 23.46 9.22 10.99
C ARG A 406 22.85 7.93 11.53
N SER A 407 21.75 7.47 10.92
CA SER A 407 21.01 6.28 11.37
C SER A 407 21.03 5.19 10.31
N VAL A 408 21.09 3.94 10.75
CA VAL A 408 20.78 2.78 9.89
C VAL A 408 19.28 2.50 9.93
N SER A 409 18.77 1.77 8.94
CA SER A 409 17.33 1.52 8.79
C SER A 409 16.68 0.89 10.03
N SER A 410 17.39 0.02 10.75
CA SER A 410 16.91 -0.61 12.01
C SER A 410 16.75 0.36 13.17
N GLN A 411 17.33 1.56 13.09
CA GLN A 411 17.22 2.62 14.11
C GLN A 411 16.08 3.60 13.83
N ILE A 412 15.33 3.38 12.74
CA ILE A 412 14.19 4.21 12.32
C ILE A 412 12.93 3.36 12.38
N CYS A 413 11.99 3.68 13.27
CA CYS A 413 10.83 2.87 13.57
C CYS A 413 9.52 3.61 13.32
N HIS A 414 8.55 2.95 12.69
CA HIS A 414 7.18 3.42 12.50
C HIS A 414 6.25 2.82 13.56
N ILE A 415 5.36 3.65 14.10
CA ILE A 415 4.23 3.24 14.93
C ILE A 415 2.95 3.41 14.10
N PRO A 416 2.29 2.33 13.68
CA PRO A 416 1.09 2.40 12.84
C PRO A 416 -0.17 2.74 13.65
N ARG A 417 -0.11 3.88 14.35
CA ARG A 417 -1.19 4.49 15.14
C ARG A 417 -1.18 6.00 14.92
N VAL A 418 -2.36 6.61 14.93
CA VAL A 418 -2.48 8.07 14.82
C VAL A 418 -2.18 8.68 16.19
N LEU A 419 -0.96 9.23 16.34
CA LEU A 419 -0.48 9.78 17.61
C LEU A 419 -0.34 11.31 17.57
N ARG A 420 -0.49 11.92 16.42
CA ARG A 420 -0.37 13.36 16.19
C ARG A 420 -1.60 13.88 15.46
N HIS A 421 -2.14 15.00 15.93
CA HIS A 421 -3.26 15.70 15.33
C HIS A 421 -2.77 17.10 14.95
N PHE A 422 -2.53 17.30 13.64
CA PHE A 422 -2.07 18.58 13.11
C PHE A 422 -3.24 19.56 13.02
N ARG A 423 -3.08 20.76 13.56
CA ARG A 423 -4.13 21.79 13.46
C ARG A 423 -4.33 22.18 11.99
N ARG A 424 -5.57 22.01 11.51
CA ARG A 424 -5.97 22.46 10.18
C ARG A 424 -5.85 23.98 10.11
N ARG A 425 -4.99 24.48 9.26
CA ARG A 425 -4.98 25.90 8.93
C ARG A 425 -6.23 26.19 8.13
N GLY A 426 -6.91 27.33 8.42
CA GLY A 426 -8.02 27.83 7.60
C GLY A 426 -7.60 27.90 6.13
N GLU A 427 -8.57 28.01 5.21
CA GLU A 427 -8.26 28.21 3.80
C GLU A 427 -7.24 29.34 3.68
N PRO A 428 -6.15 29.15 2.90
CA PRO A 428 -5.12 30.18 2.78
C PRO A 428 -5.78 31.45 2.20
N ASP A 429 -5.94 32.49 3.02
CA ASP A 429 -6.07 33.82 2.49
C ASP A 429 -4.94 34.02 1.48
N SER A 430 -5.19 34.72 0.40
CA SER A 430 -4.27 34.95 -0.72
C SER A 430 -2.87 35.52 -0.34
N ALA A 431 -2.69 35.95 0.92
CA ALA A 431 -1.42 36.35 1.51
C ALA A 431 -0.53 35.20 2.01
N ASP A 432 -1.07 33.99 2.24
CA ASP A 432 -0.36 32.85 2.83
C ASP A 432 0.42 31.99 1.80
N SER A 433 0.24 32.23 0.51
CA SER A 433 0.97 31.56 -0.57
C SER A 433 2.50 31.82 -0.51
N SER A 434 2.92 32.97 0.03
CA SER A 434 4.33 33.30 0.21
C SER A 434 4.98 32.51 1.34
N VAL A 435 4.27 32.25 2.43
CA VAL A 435 4.74 31.45 3.58
C VAL A 435 4.91 29.99 3.20
N GLY A 436 3.94 29.43 2.48
CA GLY A 436 4.01 28.08 1.95
C GLY A 436 5.18 27.88 0.98
N ASN A 437 5.41 28.83 0.09
CA ASN A 437 6.53 28.83 -0.84
C ASN A 437 7.90 28.92 -0.12
N ASN A 438 8.01 29.76 0.90
CA ASN A 438 9.24 29.89 1.67
C ASN A 438 9.61 28.62 2.42
N ALA A 439 8.61 27.95 3.04
CA ALA A 439 8.80 26.67 3.72
C ALA A 439 9.23 25.57 2.74
N TRP A 440 8.57 25.47 1.58
CA TRP A 440 8.97 24.52 0.54
C TRP A 440 10.41 24.77 0.04
N MET A 441 10.78 26.01 -0.20
CA MET A 441 12.14 26.39 -0.62
C MET A 441 13.19 26.04 0.45
N ALA A 442 12.89 26.25 1.73
CA ALA A 442 13.77 25.89 2.83
C ALA A 442 13.98 24.36 2.90
N LYS A 443 12.91 23.57 2.81
CA LYS A 443 12.98 22.12 2.76
C LYS A 443 13.74 21.60 1.54
N ARG A 444 13.54 22.20 0.36
CA ARG A 444 14.31 21.86 -0.86
C ARG A 444 15.80 22.13 -0.67
N ARG A 445 16.17 23.27 -0.06
CA ARG A 445 17.58 23.59 0.26
C ARG A 445 18.16 22.54 1.22
N ALA A 446 17.41 22.15 2.27
CA ALA A 446 17.83 21.13 3.22
C ALA A 446 18.09 19.78 2.52
N LEU A 447 17.17 19.37 1.63
CA LEU A 447 17.32 18.12 0.86
C LEU A 447 18.50 18.22 -0.13
N SER A 448 18.71 19.37 -0.79
CA SER A 448 19.89 19.59 -1.64
C SER A 448 21.19 19.52 -0.83
N LYS A 449 21.19 20.06 0.40
CA LYS A 449 22.35 19.96 1.29
C LYS A 449 22.62 18.53 1.76
N PHE A 450 21.55 17.74 1.99
CA PHE A 450 21.69 16.33 2.34
C PHE A 450 22.48 15.54 1.29
N PHE A 451 22.25 15.83 0.00
CA PHE A 451 22.93 15.18 -1.12
C PHE A 451 24.20 15.90 -1.59
N SER A 452 24.66 16.94 -0.90
CA SER A 452 25.80 17.75 -1.36
C SER A 452 27.14 17.01 -1.43
N ASP A 453 27.28 15.89 -0.77
CA ASP A 453 28.45 14.99 -0.83
C ASP A 453 28.33 13.93 -1.96
N GLN A 454 27.24 13.92 -2.71
CA GLN A 454 27.04 13.07 -3.88
C GLN A 454 27.10 13.92 -5.17
N PRO A 455 28.24 13.94 -5.86
CA PRO A 455 28.41 14.78 -7.06
C PRO A 455 27.38 14.46 -8.13
N GLY A 456 26.78 15.50 -8.72
CA GLY A 456 25.81 15.38 -9.81
C GLY A 456 24.37 15.08 -9.38
N VAL A 457 24.09 14.80 -8.10
CA VAL A 457 22.71 14.68 -7.61
C VAL A 457 22.06 16.06 -7.58
N SER A 458 20.84 16.15 -8.10
CA SER A 458 20.08 17.39 -8.12
C SER A 458 18.68 17.23 -7.56
N VAL A 459 18.16 18.29 -6.92
CA VAL A 459 16.83 18.34 -6.30
C VAL A 459 16.00 19.42 -6.97
N SER A 460 14.89 19.00 -7.57
CA SER A 460 13.91 19.91 -8.20
C SER A 460 12.52 19.72 -7.58
N GLN A 461 11.57 20.54 -8.00
CA GLN A 461 10.17 20.32 -7.69
C GLN A 461 9.68 19.00 -8.29
N GLY A 462 8.88 18.23 -7.53
CA GLY A 462 8.16 17.07 -8.01
C GLY A 462 6.90 17.46 -8.80
N GLU A 463 6.10 16.46 -9.17
CA GLU A 463 4.87 16.71 -9.94
C GLU A 463 3.74 17.34 -9.13
N LEU A 464 3.73 17.13 -7.82
CA LEU A 464 2.74 17.72 -6.92
C LEU A 464 3.32 18.90 -6.15
N PRO A 465 2.50 19.90 -5.79
CA PRO A 465 2.93 20.98 -4.90
C PRO A 465 3.49 20.41 -3.58
N GLY A 466 4.55 21.02 -3.08
CA GLY A 466 5.18 20.60 -1.81
C GLY A 466 6.04 19.34 -1.89
N THR A 467 6.25 18.76 -3.08
CA THR A 467 7.02 17.53 -3.30
C THR A 467 8.33 17.78 -4.02
N TYR A 468 9.22 16.79 -4.01
CA TYR A 468 10.57 16.88 -4.57
C TYR A 468 10.83 15.74 -5.54
N ARG A 469 11.67 16.03 -6.55
CA ARG A 469 12.29 15.03 -7.42
C ARG A 469 13.79 15.06 -7.24
N VAL A 470 14.36 13.97 -6.78
CA VAL A 470 15.80 13.76 -6.69
C VAL A 470 16.27 13.03 -7.94
N ARG A 471 17.20 13.62 -8.69
CA ARG A 471 17.80 13.02 -9.88
C ARG A 471 19.23 12.62 -9.58
N TYR A 472 19.57 11.38 -9.93
CA TYR A 472 20.91 10.84 -9.78
C TYR A 472 21.66 10.88 -11.12
N PRO A 473 22.96 11.17 -11.12
CA PRO A 473 23.73 11.26 -12.36
C PRO A 473 23.92 9.88 -12.98
N ILE A 474 23.94 9.84 -14.31
CA ILE A 474 24.45 8.71 -15.07
C ILE A 474 25.89 9.02 -15.42
N PRO A 475 26.86 8.12 -15.18
CA PRO A 475 28.26 8.38 -15.48
C PRO A 475 28.50 8.54 -16.98
N THR A 476 29.58 9.21 -17.34
CA THR A 476 30.02 9.32 -18.73
C THR A 476 31.36 8.56 -18.88
N PRO A 477 31.44 7.55 -19.75
CA PRO A 477 30.38 7.04 -20.62
C PRO A 477 29.26 6.33 -19.87
N ALA A 478 28.02 6.45 -20.36
CA ALA A 478 26.86 5.77 -19.80
C ALA A 478 27.04 4.24 -19.87
N PRO A 479 26.66 3.47 -18.82
CA PRO A 479 26.78 2.02 -18.85
C PRO A 479 25.87 1.42 -19.91
N LYS A 480 26.32 0.31 -20.54
CA LYS A 480 25.50 -0.39 -21.52
C LYS A 480 24.33 -1.07 -20.87
N VAL A 481 23.13 -0.90 -21.44
CA VAL A 481 21.89 -1.58 -21.05
C VAL A 481 21.59 -2.69 -22.05
N THR A 482 21.28 -3.90 -21.57
CA THR A 482 20.67 -4.94 -22.38
C THR A 482 19.18 -5.00 -22.12
N VAL A 483 18.39 -4.68 -23.15
CA VAL A 483 16.93 -4.81 -23.12
C VAL A 483 16.58 -6.21 -23.60
N ILE A 484 15.93 -7.01 -22.75
CA ILE A 484 15.54 -8.40 -23.03
C ILE A 484 14.03 -8.45 -23.27
N ILE A 485 13.63 -8.98 -24.45
CA ILE A 485 12.23 -9.02 -24.90
C ILE A 485 11.89 -10.45 -25.34
N PRO A 486 11.22 -11.25 -24.48
CA PRO A 486 10.62 -12.50 -24.89
C PRO A 486 9.44 -12.25 -25.83
N THR A 487 9.29 -13.05 -26.90
CA THR A 487 8.16 -12.96 -27.81
C THR A 487 7.76 -14.33 -28.37
N ARG A 488 6.46 -14.48 -28.63
CA ARG A 488 5.90 -15.57 -29.42
C ARG A 488 4.72 -15.05 -30.22
N ASP A 489 4.85 -15.03 -31.55
CA ASP A 489 3.80 -14.57 -32.46
C ASP A 489 3.24 -13.16 -32.16
N GLY A 490 4.03 -12.32 -31.47
CA GLY A 490 3.66 -10.98 -30.98
C GLY A 490 3.50 -9.90 -32.07
N GLY A 491 3.78 -10.24 -33.34
CA GLY A 491 3.65 -9.44 -34.57
C GLY A 491 3.45 -7.93 -34.41
N PRO A 492 2.19 -7.42 -34.40
CA PRO A 492 1.92 -5.99 -34.35
C PRO A 492 2.39 -5.30 -33.06
N LEU A 493 2.29 -5.98 -31.89
CA LEU A 493 2.70 -5.43 -30.60
C LEU A 493 4.23 -5.36 -30.50
N LEU A 494 4.93 -6.43 -30.90
CA LEU A 494 6.38 -6.43 -30.95
C LEU A 494 6.89 -5.31 -31.89
N LYS A 495 6.24 -5.10 -33.06
CA LYS A 495 6.61 -3.98 -33.95
C LYS A 495 6.45 -2.63 -33.26
N LYS A 496 5.36 -2.43 -32.51
CA LYS A 496 5.08 -1.21 -31.77
C LYS A 496 6.08 -1.00 -30.64
N CYS A 497 6.37 -2.07 -29.88
CA CYS A 497 7.39 -2.08 -28.83
C CYS A 497 8.76 -1.67 -29.37
N MET A 498 9.26 -2.36 -30.39
CA MET A 498 10.56 -2.09 -31.02
C MET A 498 10.62 -0.69 -31.62
N HIS A 499 9.54 -0.23 -32.27
CA HIS A 499 9.47 1.13 -32.81
C HIS A 499 9.62 2.18 -31.69
N SER A 500 8.92 1.98 -30.56
CA SER A 500 9.01 2.90 -29.41
C SER A 500 10.40 2.92 -28.79
N ILE A 501 11.04 1.75 -28.63
CA ILE A 501 12.39 1.65 -28.08
C ILE A 501 13.38 2.42 -28.95
N PHE A 502 13.35 2.25 -30.28
CA PHE A 502 14.33 2.90 -31.14
C PHE A 502 14.06 4.38 -31.41
N ASN A 503 12.82 4.83 -31.37
CA ASN A 503 12.47 6.20 -31.74
C ASN A 503 12.06 7.10 -30.56
N ARG A 504 11.80 6.49 -29.39
CA ARG A 504 11.37 7.24 -28.18
C ARG A 504 12.24 6.95 -26.95
N THR A 505 13.49 6.49 -27.12
CA THR A 505 14.40 6.28 -26.00
C THR A 505 15.62 7.19 -26.16
N ALA A 506 15.77 8.13 -25.23
CA ALA A 506 16.89 9.08 -25.20
C ALA A 506 18.07 8.52 -24.40
N TYR A 507 18.37 7.26 -24.52
CA TYR A 507 19.52 6.59 -23.93
C TYR A 507 20.30 5.87 -25.04
N ASP A 508 21.53 6.28 -25.32
CA ASP A 508 22.22 5.86 -26.55
C ASP A 508 22.92 4.50 -26.44
N ASN A 509 23.42 4.16 -25.25
CA ASN A 509 24.23 2.96 -25.06
C ASN A 509 23.41 1.75 -24.65
N PHE A 510 22.60 1.20 -25.58
CA PHE A 510 21.85 -0.03 -25.33
C PHE A 510 21.90 -1.01 -26.50
N GLU A 511 21.68 -2.25 -26.17
CA GLU A 511 21.42 -3.35 -27.12
C GLU A 511 20.07 -3.99 -26.76
N VAL A 512 19.47 -4.67 -27.74
CA VAL A 512 18.23 -5.41 -27.57
C VAL A 512 18.44 -6.88 -27.88
N ILE A 513 18.02 -7.75 -26.99
CA ILE A 513 17.95 -9.20 -27.20
C ILE A 513 16.48 -9.57 -27.30
N VAL A 514 16.02 -9.93 -28.49
CA VAL A 514 14.68 -10.48 -28.70
C VAL A 514 14.79 -12.00 -28.66
N VAL A 515 14.06 -12.64 -27.75
CA VAL A 515 14.02 -14.10 -27.63
C VAL A 515 12.75 -14.63 -28.26
N ASP A 516 12.91 -15.31 -29.39
CA ASP A 516 11.82 -15.93 -30.13
C ASP A 516 11.50 -17.32 -29.58
N ASN A 517 10.42 -17.44 -28.83
CA ASN A 517 9.91 -18.71 -28.32
C ASN A 517 8.98 -19.38 -29.33
N GLN A 518 9.54 -19.94 -30.40
CA GLN A 518 8.83 -20.76 -31.38
C GLN A 518 7.70 -20.01 -32.11
N SER A 519 7.96 -18.79 -32.60
CA SER A 519 7.01 -18.10 -33.47
C SER A 519 6.81 -18.85 -34.80
N GLU A 520 5.54 -18.97 -35.21
CA GLU A 520 5.12 -19.67 -36.41
C GLU A 520 4.49 -18.72 -37.45
N LYS A 521 3.95 -17.57 -36.97
CA LYS A 521 3.33 -16.59 -37.86
C LYS A 521 4.37 -15.95 -38.79
N ARG A 522 4.18 -16.09 -40.10
CA ARG A 522 5.10 -15.57 -41.11
C ARG A 522 5.42 -14.09 -40.90
N GLU A 523 4.43 -13.28 -40.56
CA GLU A 523 4.61 -11.84 -40.31
C GLU A 523 5.60 -11.59 -39.14
N THR A 524 5.54 -12.40 -38.08
CA THR A 524 6.46 -12.30 -36.91
C THR A 524 7.85 -12.75 -37.33
N VAL A 525 7.97 -13.90 -38.02
CA VAL A 525 9.25 -14.45 -38.48
C VAL A 525 9.96 -13.47 -39.42
N ASP A 526 9.26 -12.92 -40.41
CA ASP A 526 9.80 -11.94 -41.36
C ASP A 526 10.28 -10.66 -40.62
N PHE A 527 9.53 -10.23 -39.61
CA PHE A 527 9.91 -9.08 -38.80
C PHE A 527 11.16 -9.37 -37.96
N LEU A 528 11.25 -10.52 -37.29
CA LEU A 528 12.43 -10.96 -36.54
C LEU A 528 13.68 -11.04 -37.41
N GLN A 529 13.55 -11.55 -38.64
CA GLN A 529 14.62 -11.52 -39.65
C GLN A 529 15.05 -10.10 -40.03
N SER A 530 14.10 -9.17 -40.07
CA SER A 530 14.43 -7.77 -40.34
C SER A 530 15.18 -7.12 -39.17
N LEU A 531 14.82 -7.46 -37.90
CA LEU A 531 15.46 -6.98 -36.68
C LEU A 531 16.91 -7.47 -36.57
N SER A 532 17.21 -8.71 -36.95
CA SER A 532 18.55 -9.30 -36.88
C SER A 532 19.59 -8.59 -37.79
N LYS A 533 19.14 -7.75 -38.73
CA LYS A 533 20.03 -6.93 -39.57
C LYS A 533 20.55 -5.67 -38.87
N ARG A 534 20.02 -5.32 -37.69
CA ARG A 534 20.45 -4.15 -36.92
C ARG A 534 21.63 -4.54 -36.03
N SER A 535 22.68 -3.74 -36.04
CA SER A 535 23.93 -4.01 -35.30
C SER A 535 23.78 -4.08 -33.78
N ASN A 536 22.74 -3.46 -33.22
CA ASN A 536 22.47 -3.45 -31.79
C ASN A 536 21.28 -4.36 -31.39
N VAL A 537 20.87 -5.29 -32.26
CA VAL A 537 19.80 -6.26 -31.98
C VAL A 537 20.31 -7.68 -32.21
N ALA A 538 20.16 -8.52 -31.20
CA ALA A 538 20.31 -9.97 -31.32
C ALA A 538 18.91 -10.64 -31.28
N VAL A 539 18.64 -11.53 -32.20
CA VAL A 539 17.45 -12.39 -32.18
C VAL A 539 17.90 -13.80 -31.84
N LEU A 540 17.49 -14.29 -30.69
CA LEU A 540 17.82 -15.62 -30.18
C LEU A 540 16.61 -16.54 -30.30
N ARG A 541 16.84 -17.75 -30.81
CA ARG A 541 15.82 -18.79 -30.87
C ARG A 541 15.81 -19.59 -29.56
N TYR A 542 14.61 -19.80 -28.97
CA TYR A 542 14.40 -20.60 -27.76
C TYR A 542 13.38 -21.71 -28.06
N ASP A 543 13.89 -22.92 -28.35
CA ASP A 543 13.10 -24.05 -28.83
C ASP A 543 12.57 -24.98 -27.73
N PHE A 544 12.31 -24.43 -26.55
CA PHE A 544 11.74 -25.13 -25.40
C PHE A 544 10.31 -24.64 -25.09
N PRO A 545 9.53 -25.39 -24.32
CA PRO A 545 8.22 -24.94 -23.86
C PRO A 545 8.28 -23.56 -23.18
N PHE A 546 7.19 -22.80 -23.28
CA PHE A 546 7.14 -21.46 -22.71
C PHE A 546 7.38 -21.48 -21.19
N ASN A 547 8.42 -20.80 -20.78
CA ASN A 547 8.82 -20.53 -19.41
C ASN A 547 9.46 -19.14 -19.40
N TYR A 548 8.71 -18.14 -18.92
CA TYR A 548 9.16 -16.73 -18.90
C TYR A 548 10.48 -16.57 -18.14
N SER A 549 10.58 -17.23 -16.98
CA SER A 549 11.78 -17.19 -16.14
C SER A 549 13.00 -17.75 -16.87
N SER A 550 12.86 -18.93 -17.46
CA SER A 550 13.95 -19.60 -18.20
C SER A 550 14.36 -18.84 -19.46
N ILE A 551 13.39 -18.25 -20.19
CA ILE A 551 13.68 -17.42 -21.36
C ILE A 551 14.53 -16.21 -21.00
N ASN A 552 14.21 -15.52 -19.90
CA ASN A 552 14.96 -14.34 -19.44
C ASN A 552 16.34 -14.74 -18.89
N ASN A 553 16.44 -15.84 -18.14
CA ASN A 553 17.73 -16.38 -17.67
C ASN A 553 18.63 -16.81 -18.86
N PHE A 554 18.03 -17.41 -19.90
CA PHE A 554 18.75 -17.76 -21.13
C PHE A 554 19.26 -16.50 -21.84
N ALA A 555 18.43 -15.49 -22.01
CA ALA A 555 18.80 -14.25 -22.69
C ALA A 555 19.91 -13.49 -21.94
N GLU A 556 19.85 -13.49 -20.61
CA GLU A 556 20.84 -12.81 -19.77
C GLU A 556 22.28 -13.33 -20.03
N LYS A 557 22.45 -14.65 -20.29
CA LYS A 557 23.75 -15.25 -20.60
C LYS A 557 24.39 -14.67 -21.87
N HIS A 558 23.60 -14.09 -22.76
CA HIS A 558 24.04 -13.44 -24.00
C HIS A 558 24.14 -11.91 -23.87
N ALA A 559 23.74 -11.35 -22.72
CA ALA A 559 23.78 -9.92 -22.47
C ALA A 559 25.20 -9.42 -22.30
N SER A 560 25.52 -8.28 -22.91
CA SER A 560 26.80 -7.60 -22.72
C SER A 560 26.69 -6.34 -21.84
N GLY A 561 25.48 -5.93 -21.51
CA GLY A 561 25.20 -4.76 -20.67
C GLY A 561 25.46 -5.02 -19.19
N LYS A 562 25.91 -4.00 -18.47
CA LYS A 562 26.01 -4.00 -17.00
C LYS A 562 24.64 -3.85 -16.33
N ILE A 563 23.68 -3.33 -17.07
CA ILE A 563 22.29 -3.11 -16.63
C ILE A 563 21.39 -3.99 -17.51
N LEU A 564 20.47 -4.69 -16.89
CA LEU A 564 19.41 -5.48 -17.54
C LEU A 564 18.10 -4.71 -17.48
N CYS A 565 17.36 -4.73 -18.59
CA CYS A 565 15.99 -4.26 -18.68
C CYS A 565 15.12 -5.39 -19.20
N PHE A 566 14.34 -6.02 -18.33
CA PHE A 566 13.32 -6.99 -18.72
C PHE A 566 12.11 -6.22 -19.21
N LEU A 567 11.66 -6.50 -20.43
CA LEU A 567 10.58 -5.77 -21.08
C LEU A 567 9.67 -6.73 -21.85
N ASN A 568 8.37 -6.66 -21.64
CA ASN A 568 7.42 -7.44 -22.43
C ASN A 568 7.30 -6.90 -23.88
N ASP A 569 6.95 -7.79 -24.82
CA ASP A 569 6.79 -7.45 -26.24
C ASP A 569 5.53 -6.61 -26.56
N ASP A 570 4.64 -6.42 -25.58
CA ASP A 570 3.41 -5.62 -25.66
C ASP A 570 3.51 -4.30 -24.87
N VAL A 571 4.74 -3.84 -24.57
CA VAL A 571 5.00 -2.56 -23.90
C VAL A 571 5.41 -1.50 -24.94
N GLU A 572 4.90 -0.27 -24.76
CA GLU A 572 5.26 0.88 -25.60
C GLU A 572 5.79 2.03 -24.73
N ALA A 573 7.00 2.49 -24.99
CA ALA A 573 7.58 3.67 -24.32
C ALA A 573 6.81 4.95 -24.71
N VAL A 574 6.45 5.76 -23.72
CA VAL A 574 5.74 7.03 -23.90
C VAL A 574 6.73 8.20 -23.84
N GLU A 575 7.50 8.27 -22.75
CA GLU A 575 8.43 9.38 -22.46
C GLU A 575 9.84 9.04 -22.89
N PRO A 576 10.55 9.93 -23.62
CA PRO A 576 11.91 9.63 -24.11
C PRO A 576 12.91 9.30 -23.00
N GLY A 577 12.77 9.91 -21.85
CA GLY A 577 13.68 9.75 -20.70
C GLY A 577 13.44 8.52 -19.83
N TRP A 578 12.50 7.63 -20.18
CA TRP A 578 12.09 6.51 -19.31
C TRP A 578 13.26 5.61 -18.89
N LEU A 579 14.13 5.22 -19.83
CA LEU A 579 15.24 4.32 -19.56
C LEU A 579 16.33 5.02 -18.74
N SER A 580 16.63 6.28 -19.06
CA SER A 580 17.57 7.10 -18.29
C SER A 580 17.13 7.30 -16.84
N GLU A 581 15.84 7.52 -16.61
CA GLU A 581 15.26 7.60 -15.27
C GLU A 581 15.47 6.30 -14.49
N MET A 582 15.12 5.16 -15.07
CA MET A 582 15.25 3.86 -14.41
C MET A 582 16.71 3.49 -14.16
N VAL A 583 17.61 3.73 -15.14
CA VAL A 583 19.05 3.47 -15.02
C VAL A 583 19.68 4.33 -13.93
N SER A 584 19.32 5.61 -13.84
CA SER A 584 19.86 6.52 -12.82
C SER A 584 19.60 6.01 -11.39
N HIS A 585 18.43 5.42 -11.16
CA HIS A 585 18.11 4.77 -9.89
C HIS A 585 18.77 3.40 -9.72
N ALA A 586 18.81 2.58 -10.78
CA ALA A 586 19.43 1.25 -10.72
C ALA A 586 20.95 1.30 -10.44
N LEU A 587 21.62 2.38 -10.79
CA LEU A 587 23.06 2.59 -10.52
C LEU A 587 23.35 2.91 -9.05
N ARG A 588 22.37 3.23 -8.25
CA ARG A 588 22.55 3.42 -6.80
C ARG A 588 22.90 2.08 -6.15
N PRO A 589 23.91 2.05 -5.27
CA PRO A 589 24.39 0.78 -4.69
C PRO A 589 23.35 0.06 -3.83
N ASP A 590 22.42 0.81 -3.26
CA ASP A 590 21.37 0.35 -2.35
C ASP A 590 20.07 -0.03 -3.06
N ILE A 591 19.97 0.16 -4.38
CA ILE A 591 18.80 -0.22 -5.20
C ILE A 591 19.11 -1.49 -5.98
N GLY A 592 18.24 -2.48 -5.86
CA GLY A 592 18.40 -3.74 -6.57
C GLY A 592 17.50 -3.87 -7.80
N ALA A 593 16.30 -3.34 -7.76
CA ALA A 593 15.35 -3.35 -8.89
C ALA A 593 14.58 -2.04 -8.97
N VAL A 594 14.28 -1.61 -10.20
CA VAL A 594 13.53 -0.39 -10.50
C VAL A 594 12.36 -0.72 -11.43
N GLY A 595 11.14 -0.33 -11.03
CA GLY A 595 9.91 -0.47 -11.82
C GLY A 595 9.44 0.84 -12.40
N ALA A 596 8.83 0.76 -13.57
CA ALA A 596 8.20 1.88 -14.28
C ALA A 596 6.72 2.03 -13.90
N LYS A 597 6.13 3.18 -14.22
CA LYS A 597 4.70 3.39 -14.22
C LYS A 597 4.11 2.82 -15.52
N LEU A 598 3.25 1.81 -15.40
CA LEU A 598 2.58 1.24 -16.56
C LEU A 598 1.13 1.69 -16.62
N LEU A 599 0.68 2.02 -17.82
CA LEU A 599 -0.67 2.44 -18.15
C LEU A 599 -1.32 1.42 -19.08
N TYR A 600 -2.60 1.16 -18.89
CA TYR A 600 -3.42 0.53 -19.91
C TYR A 600 -3.51 1.41 -21.17
N GLY A 601 -3.90 0.84 -22.29
CA GLY A 601 -4.05 1.58 -23.56
C GLY A 601 -5.08 2.73 -23.52
N ASP A 602 -5.98 2.73 -22.54
CA ASP A 602 -6.98 3.77 -22.28
C ASP A 602 -6.49 4.87 -21.30
N GLY A 603 -5.23 4.80 -20.86
CA GLY A 603 -4.60 5.81 -20.00
C GLY A 603 -4.86 5.65 -18.50
N PHE A 604 -5.43 4.53 -18.06
CA PHE A 604 -5.53 4.22 -16.63
C PHE A 604 -4.27 3.52 -16.11
N VAL A 605 -3.97 3.72 -14.84
CA VAL A 605 -2.83 3.07 -14.17
C VAL A 605 -3.07 1.56 -14.14
N GLN A 606 -2.12 0.81 -14.69
CA GLN A 606 -2.03 -0.63 -14.56
C GLN A 606 -1.10 -1.02 -13.40
N HIS A 607 0.09 -0.40 -13.35
CA HIS A 607 1.11 -0.67 -12.35
C HIS A 607 1.71 0.63 -11.80
N ALA A 608 1.69 0.73 -10.48
CA ALA A 608 2.37 1.77 -9.70
C ALA A 608 3.05 1.18 -8.45
N GLY A 609 3.74 0.04 -8.64
CA GLY A 609 4.31 -0.78 -7.56
C GLY A 609 3.41 -1.96 -7.18
N VAL A 610 3.96 -2.92 -6.45
CA VAL A 610 3.24 -4.11 -5.96
C VAL A 610 3.20 -4.09 -4.44
N VAL A 611 1.99 -4.27 -3.89
CA VAL A 611 1.72 -4.40 -2.46
C VAL A 611 1.43 -5.86 -2.14
N MET A 612 2.13 -6.40 -1.14
CA MET A 612 1.90 -7.76 -0.64
C MET A 612 0.60 -7.83 0.17
N GLY A 613 -0.11 -8.95 0.08
CA GLY A 613 -1.32 -9.23 0.84
C GLY A 613 -2.62 -8.79 0.17
N ILE A 614 -2.61 -7.85 -0.77
CA ILE A 614 -3.82 -7.42 -1.48
C ILE A 614 -4.41 -8.59 -2.28
N GLY A 615 -5.73 -8.79 -2.14
CA GLY A 615 -6.44 -9.90 -2.78
C GLY A 615 -6.07 -11.28 -2.20
N GLY A 616 -5.43 -11.31 -1.02
CA GLY A 616 -4.96 -12.52 -0.36
C GLY A 616 -3.59 -12.99 -0.83
N PHE A 617 -2.91 -12.21 -1.69
CA PHE A 617 -1.59 -12.55 -2.21
C PHE A 617 -0.72 -11.31 -2.48
N ALA A 618 -0.86 -10.69 -3.62
CA ALA A 618 -0.18 -9.46 -4.03
C ALA A 618 -0.93 -8.81 -5.19
N SER A 619 -0.96 -7.49 -5.24
CA SER A 619 -1.56 -6.77 -6.36
C SER A 619 -0.89 -5.43 -6.62
N HIS A 620 -1.23 -4.83 -7.76
CA HIS A 620 -0.71 -3.54 -8.19
C HIS A 620 -1.35 -2.40 -7.37
N ALA A 621 -0.51 -1.50 -6.87
CA ALA A 621 -0.95 -0.28 -6.20
C ALA A 621 -1.66 0.68 -7.19
N HIS A 622 -2.71 1.36 -6.74
CA HIS A 622 -3.44 2.39 -7.49
C HIS A 622 -3.96 1.95 -8.88
N ARG A 623 -4.19 0.65 -9.06
CA ARG A 623 -4.72 0.11 -10.33
C ARG A 623 -6.05 0.76 -10.67
N LEU A 624 -6.28 1.03 -11.97
CA LEU A 624 -7.48 1.66 -12.52
C LEU A 624 -7.73 3.11 -12.05
N TYR A 625 -6.74 3.79 -11.47
CA TYR A 625 -6.78 5.23 -11.32
C TYR A 625 -6.41 5.92 -12.65
N PRO A 626 -6.98 7.09 -12.97
CA PRO A 626 -6.47 7.90 -14.09
C PRO A 626 -4.97 8.17 -13.93
N ALA A 627 -4.21 8.21 -15.03
CA ALA A 627 -2.75 8.43 -14.99
C ALA A 627 -2.34 9.70 -14.22
N THR A 628 -3.20 10.73 -14.24
CA THR A 628 -2.97 12.02 -13.55
C THR A 628 -3.42 12.04 -12.10
N HIS A 629 -4.12 11.01 -11.62
CA HIS A 629 -4.62 10.96 -10.25
C HIS A 629 -3.45 10.84 -9.26
N PRO A 630 -3.42 11.63 -8.16
CA PRO A 630 -2.31 11.61 -7.20
C PRO A 630 -2.23 10.30 -6.40
N GLY A 631 -3.30 9.51 -6.34
CA GLY A 631 -3.40 8.34 -5.49
C GLY A 631 -3.53 8.69 -4.01
N TYR A 632 -3.31 7.71 -3.14
CA TYR A 632 -3.32 7.89 -1.69
C TYR A 632 -2.13 8.76 -1.26
N ALA A 633 -2.39 9.86 -0.56
CA ALA A 633 -1.37 10.81 -0.08
C ALA A 633 -0.34 11.22 -1.16
N GLY A 634 -0.75 11.32 -2.43
CA GLY A 634 0.14 11.67 -3.55
C GLY A 634 1.00 10.53 -4.07
N ARG A 635 0.95 9.34 -3.48
CA ARG A 635 1.89 8.24 -3.70
C ARG A 635 1.92 7.70 -5.14
N ALA A 636 0.85 7.88 -5.94
CA ALA A 636 0.87 7.50 -7.35
C ALA A 636 1.73 8.44 -8.26
N ARG A 637 2.34 9.47 -7.65
CA ARG A 637 3.18 10.49 -8.33
C ARG A 637 4.49 10.79 -7.60
N LEU A 638 4.91 9.93 -6.66
CA LEU A 638 6.12 10.09 -5.85
C LEU A 638 7.04 8.89 -6.05
N VAL A 639 8.34 9.13 -6.21
CA VAL A 639 9.34 8.07 -6.18
C VAL A 639 9.34 7.44 -4.78
N GLN A 640 9.26 6.11 -4.70
CA GLN A 640 9.16 5.41 -3.44
C GLN A 640 9.61 3.95 -3.53
N ASN A 641 9.80 3.32 -2.39
CA ASN A 641 10.07 1.89 -2.33
C ASN A 641 8.77 1.10 -2.23
N PHE A 642 8.76 -0.06 -2.86
CA PHE A 642 7.72 -1.08 -2.77
C PHE A 642 8.34 -2.45 -2.49
N SER A 643 7.51 -3.40 -2.10
CA SER A 643 7.98 -4.77 -1.88
C SER A 643 8.33 -5.49 -3.18
N ALA A 644 7.65 -5.15 -4.27
CA ALA A 644 7.98 -5.63 -5.60
C ALA A 644 7.51 -4.66 -6.70
N VAL A 645 8.00 -4.91 -7.92
CA VAL A 645 7.58 -4.27 -9.18
C VAL A 645 7.41 -5.34 -10.25
N THR A 646 6.64 -5.04 -11.30
CA THR A 646 6.33 -6.03 -12.33
C THR A 646 7.47 -6.23 -13.33
N GLY A 647 7.67 -7.48 -13.76
CA GLY A 647 8.60 -7.86 -14.82
C GLY A 647 8.21 -7.37 -16.21
N ALA A 648 7.01 -6.80 -16.39
CA ALA A 648 6.63 -6.21 -17.66
C ALA A 648 7.54 -5.04 -18.09
N CYS A 649 8.12 -4.29 -17.11
CA CYS A 649 9.22 -3.35 -17.31
C CYS A 649 9.99 -3.21 -16.00
N LEU A 650 11.12 -3.92 -15.90
CA LEU A 650 11.98 -3.96 -14.72
C LEU A 650 13.42 -3.73 -15.12
N VAL A 651 14.09 -2.78 -14.45
CA VAL A 651 15.52 -2.49 -14.68
C VAL A 651 16.32 -2.80 -13.42
N MET A 652 17.45 -3.50 -13.58
CA MET A 652 18.33 -3.83 -12.48
C MET A 652 19.79 -3.99 -12.94
N ARG A 653 20.72 -3.91 -12.00
CA ARG A 653 22.12 -4.26 -12.29
C ARG A 653 22.26 -5.76 -12.51
N ARG A 654 23.14 -6.12 -13.44
CA ARG A 654 23.46 -7.53 -13.75
C ARG A 654 24.12 -8.26 -12.57
N ASP A 655 24.98 -7.58 -11.81
CA ASP A 655 25.60 -8.13 -10.61
C ASP A 655 24.58 -8.46 -9.52
N VAL A 656 23.55 -7.62 -9.35
CA VAL A 656 22.44 -7.91 -8.42
C VAL A 656 21.60 -9.09 -8.90
N PHE A 657 21.33 -9.18 -10.21
CA PHE A 657 20.61 -10.31 -10.79
C PHE A 657 21.32 -11.64 -10.51
N HIS A 658 22.65 -11.65 -10.69
CA HIS A 658 23.48 -12.84 -10.36
C HIS A 658 23.52 -13.12 -8.84
N ALA A 659 23.61 -12.08 -8.00
CA ALA A 659 23.67 -12.24 -6.55
C ALA A 659 22.40 -12.88 -5.95
N VAL A 660 21.28 -12.86 -6.70
CA VAL A 660 20.03 -13.49 -6.31
C VAL A 660 19.63 -14.67 -7.20
N ASP A 661 20.57 -15.24 -7.96
CA ASP A 661 20.41 -16.40 -8.84
C ASP A 661 19.31 -16.23 -9.92
N GLY A 662 19.11 -15.01 -10.41
CA GLY A 662 18.16 -14.72 -11.49
C GLY A 662 16.70 -15.05 -11.17
N PHE A 663 15.91 -15.40 -12.18
CA PHE A 663 14.53 -15.88 -12.01
C PHE A 663 14.50 -17.36 -11.58
N ASP A 664 13.59 -17.72 -10.67
CA ASP A 664 13.34 -19.12 -10.30
C ASP A 664 12.55 -19.83 -11.43
N GLU A 665 13.29 -20.46 -12.37
CA GLU A 665 12.70 -21.08 -13.55
C GLU A 665 12.04 -22.44 -13.27
N ASP A 666 12.38 -23.08 -12.18
CA ASP A 666 11.85 -24.39 -11.79
C ASP A 666 10.49 -24.27 -11.12
N ASN A 667 10.35 -23.34 -10.19
CA ASN A 667 9.16 -23.21 -9.36
C ASN A 667 8.20 -22.14 -9.86
N LEU A 668 8.70 -21.10 -10.54
CA LEU A 668 7.95 -19.93 -10.99
C LEU A 668 8.15 -19.67 -12.49
N PRO A 669 7.77 -20.61 -13.34
CA PRO A 669 7.99 -20.47 -14.79
C PRO A 669 7.28 -19.28 -15.42
N VAL A 670 6.14 -18.80 -14.88
CA VAL A 670 5.33 -17.79 -15.53
C VAL A 670 4.76 -16.74 -14.58
N ALA A 671 4.05 -17.13 -13.52
CA ALA A 671 3.41 -16.18 -12.60
C ALA A 671 4.31 -15.91 -11.39
N PHE A 672 4.24 -14.68 -10.87
CA PHE A 672 4.90 -14.25 -9.62
C PHE A 672 6.44 -14.30 -9.61
N ASN A 673 7.08 -14.62 -10.71
CA ASN A 673 8.53 -14.67 -10.81
C ASN A 673 9.20 -13.30 -10.55
N ASP A 674 8.56 -12.22 -10.96
CA ASP A 674 8.97 -10.84 -10.69
C ASP A 674 8.81 -10.46 -9.21
N VAL A 675 7.74 -10.92 -8.58
CA VAL A 675 7.51 -10.72 -7.14
C VAL A 675 8.57 -11.47 -6.34
N ASP A 676 8.82 -12.75 -6.66
CA ASP A 676 9.86 -13.56 -6.01
C ASP A 676 11.25 -12.97 -6.19
N LEU A 677 11.61 -12.57 -7.42
CA LEU A 677 12.88 -11.89 -7.70
C LEU A 677 13.05 -10.65 -6.82
N CYS A 678 12.02 -9.80 -6.74
CA CYS A 678 12.06 -8.59 -5.91
C CYS A 678 12.18 -8.91 -4.41
N LEU A 679 11.53 -9.95 -3.92
CA LEU A 679 11.64 -10.36 -2.51
C LEU A 679 13.04 -10.90 -2.19
N ARG A 680 13.65 -11.70 -3.08
CA ARG A 680 15.06 -12.15 -2.92
C ARG A 680 16.05 -10.98 -3.00
N VAL A 681 15.80 -10.01 -3.85
CA VAL A 681 16.56 -8.75 -3.91
C VAL A 681 16.50 -8.02 -2.56
N ARG A 682 15.33 -7.99 -1.91
CA ARG A 682 15.18 -7.40 -0.56
C ARG A 682 15.90 -8.21 0.52
N GLU A 683 15.82 -9.55 0.49
CA GLU A 683 16.57 -10.42 1.41
C GLU A 683 18.09 -10.23 1.28
N ALA A 684 18.58 -9.96 0.07
CA ALA A 684 19.98 -9.62 -0.19
C ALA A 684 20.37 -8.20 0.29
N GLY A 685 19.44 -7.46 0.93
CA GLY A 685 19.69 -6.14 1.53
C GLY A 685 19.50 -4.94 0.60
N TYR A 686 19.06 -5.15 -0.64
CA TYR A 686 18.73 -4.08 -1.58
C TYR A 686 17.28 -3.61 -1.42
N ARG A 687 17.01 -2.40 -1.91
CA ARG A 687 15.64 -1.88 -2.00
C ARG A 687 15.09 -2.03 -3.41
N VAL A 688 13.78 -2.24 -3.51
CA VAL A 688 13.02 -2.18 -4.76
C VAL A 688 12.38 -0.80 -4.85
N LEU A 689 12.56 -0.13 -5.98
CA LEU A 689 12.11 1.23 -6.21
C LEU A 689 11.10 1.28 -7.35
N TRP A 690 10.09 2.11 -7.20
CA TRP A 690 9.18 2.48 -8.27
C TRP A 690 9.26 3.99 -8.54
N THR A 691 9.28 4.37 -9.82
CA THR A 691 9.29 5.76 -10.24
C THR A 691 8.08 6.12 -11.11
N PRO A 692 7.40 7.25 -10.86
CA PRO A 692 6.32 7.75 -11.71
C PRO A 692 6.82 8.42 -12.99
N TYR A 693 8.14 8.67 -13.11
CA TYR A 693 8.77 9.42 -14.20
C TYR A 693 9.22 8.56 -15.40
N ALA A 694 9.12 7.23 -15.27
CA ALA A 694 9.26 6.31 -16.39
C ALA A 694 7.87 5.79 -16.75
N VAL A 695 7.25 6.33 -17.78
CA VAL A 695 5.86 6.03 -18.18
C VAL A 695 5.84 5.23 -19.46
N LEU A 696 5.18 4.07 -19.44
CA LEU A 696 5.00 3.20 -20.61
C LEU A 696 3.54 2.70 -20.66
N HIS A 697 3.03 2.43 -21.86
CA HIS A 697 1.80 1.66 -22.02
C HIS A 697 2.12 0.16 -22.02
N HIS A 698 1.24 -0.65 -21.41
CA HIS A 698 1.30 -2.11 -21.44
C HIS A 698 -0.04 -2.67 -21.87
N TYR A 699 -0.06 -3.31 -23.04
CA TYR A 699 -1.27 -3.82 -23.72
C TYR A 699 -1.61 -5.25 -23.27
N GLU A 700 -1.64 -5.48 -21.96
CA GLU A 700 -1.80 -6.76 -21.27
C GLU A 700 -2.82 -7.71 -21.94
N SER A 701 -2.51 -9.02 -21.91
CA SER A 701 -3.38 -10.14 -22.30
C SER A 701 -3.63 -10.32 -23.80
N TYR A 702 -3.01 -9.54 -24.68
CA TYR A 702 -3.22 -9.71 -26.11
C TYR A 702 -2.50 -10.93 -26.68
N SER A 703 -1.32 -11.26 -26.14
CA SER A 703 -0.47 -12.36 -26.61
C SER A 703 -0.66 -13.66 -25.84
N ARG A 704 -0.91 -13.60 -24.53
CA ARG A 704 -0.87 -14.75 -23.60
C ARG A 704 -2.25 -15.31 -23.21
N GLY A 705 -3.30 -14.49 -23.27
CA GLY A 705 -4.63 -14.83 -22.75
C GLY A 705 -4.67 -14.97 -21.22
N ASP A 706 -5.87 -15.17 -20.66
CA ASP A 706 -6.07 -15.33 -19.23
C ASP A 706 -5.52 -16.69 -18.73
N ASP A 707 -4.73 -16.68 -17.65
CA ASP A 707 -4.18 -17.89 -17.03
C ASP A 707 -5.26 -18.85 -16.46
N GLN A 708 -6.50 -18.38 -16.37
CA GLN A 708 -7.63 -19.18 -15.88
C GLN A 708 -8.42 -19.90 -17.00
N MET A 709 -8.04 -19.72 -18.28
CA MET A 709 -8.82 -20.23 -19.41
C MET A 709 -8.67 -21.72 -19.68
N SER A 710 -7.58 -22.38 -19.26
CA SER A 710 -7.44 -23.84 -19.38
C SER A 710 -7.15 -24.50 -18.03
N PRO A 711 -7.53 -25.80 -17.84
CA PRO A 711 -7.22 -26.55 -16.64
C PRO A 711 -5.73 -26.61 -16.33
N GLU A 712 -4.87 -26.76 -17.35
CA GLU A 712 -3.42 -26.87 -17.21
C GLU A 712 -2.81 -25.54 -16.77
N LYS A 713 -3.23 -24.41 -17.36
CA LYS A 713 -2.80 -23.06 -16.96
C LYS A 713 -3.21 -22.77 -15.51
N ARG A 714 -4.44 -23.13 -15.13
CA ARG A 714 -4.92 -22.98 -13.76
C ARG A 714 -4.13 -23.84 -12.78
N ALA A 715 -3.86 -25.10 -13.12
CA ALA A 715 -3.06 -25.99 -12.28
C ALA A 715 -1.63 -25.47 -12.08
N ARG A 716 -1.00 -24.95 -13.16
CA ARG A 716 0.30 -24.27 -13.07
C ARG A 716 0.23 -23.06 -12.15
N PHE A 717 -0.69 -22.13 -12.40
CA PHE A 717 -0.86 -20.92 -11.59
C PHE A 717 -1.06 -21.22 -10.10
N ASN A 718 -1.84 -22.26 -9.78
CA ASN A 718 -2.05 -22.67 -8.40
C ASN A 718 -0.77 -23.26 -7.77
N ARG A 719 0.04 -24.04 -8.50
CA ARG A 719 1.33 -24.51 -8.01
C ARG A 719 2.27 -23.35 -7.71
N GLU A 720 2.43 -22.40 -8.64
CA GLU A 720 3.26 -21.21 -8.50
C GLU A 720 2.80 -20.36 -7.30
N LYS A 721 1.49 -20.14 -7.16
CA LYS A 721 0.90 -19.43 -6.02
C LYS A 721 1.17 -20.14 -4.70
N ASN A 722 0.98 -21.45 -4.63
CA ASN A 722 1.22 -22.23 -3.40
C ASN A 722 2.71 -22.21 -3.02
N PHE A 723 3.61 -22.26 -4.00
CA PHE A 723 5.05 -22.13 -3.76
C PHE A 723 5.38 -20.77 -3.13
N MET A 724 4.84 -19.69 -3.67
CA MET A 724 5.02 -18.35 -3.12
C MET A 724 4.44 -18.20 -1.71
N LEU A 725 3.25 -18.74 -1.46
CA LEU A 725 2.64 -18.74 -0.12
C LEU A 725 3.48 -19.51 0.90
N TYR A 726 4.12 -20.61 0.49
CA TYR A 726 5.02 -21.37 1.33
C TYR A 726 6.31 -20.60 1.62
N ARG A 727 6.95 -20.06 0.59
CA ARG A 727 8.24 -19.37 0.67
C ARG A 727 8.15 -18.02 1.39
N TRP A 728 7.14 -17.20 1.07
CA TRP A 728 7.03 -15.80 1.44
C TRP A 728 5.88 -15.47 2.40
N LYS A 729 5.39 -16.45 3.14
CA LYS A 729 4.21 -16.30 4.02
C LYS A 729 4.26 -15.03 4.88
N THR A 730 5.38 -14.73 5.50
CA THR A 730 5.54 -13.58 6.40
C THR A 730 5.46 -12.26 5.64
N ASP A 731 6.15 -12.15 4.49
CA ASP A 731 6.14 -10.94 3.66
C ASP A 731 4.77 -10.68 3.04
N LEU A 732 4.07 -11.74 2.63
CA LEU A 732 2.71 -11.65 2.09
C LEU A 732 1.69 -11.18 3.14
N LEU A 733 1.96 -11.34 4.42
CA LEU A 733 1.07 -10.90 5.51
C LEU A 733 1.40 -9.51 6.04
N ASN A 734 2.65 -9.04 5.88
CA ASN A 734 3.16 -7.82 6.51
C ASN A 734 4.05 -7.04 5.54
N ASP A 735 3.45 -6.37 4.55
CA ASP A 735 4.19 -5.49 3.65
C ASP A 735 4.69 -4.24 4.39
N PRO A 736 6.01 -3.99 4.50
CA PRO A 736 6.54 -2.83 5.23
C PRO A 736 6.19 -1.50 4.55
N TYR A 737 5.91 -1.51 3.24
CA TYR A 737 5.58 -0.30 2.49
C TYR A 737 4.07 -0.02 2.41
N TYR A 738 3.26 -0.83 3.10
CA TYR A 738 1.82 -0.67 3.19
C TYR A 738 1.36 -0.63 4.66
N ASN A 739 0.56 0.39 5.02
CA ASN A 739 0.10 0.52 6.40
C ASN A 739 -0.98 -0.51 6.72
N GLN A 740 -0.86 -1.12 7.88
CA GLN A 740 -1.79 -2.17 8.35
C GLN A 740 -3.21 -1.67 8.66
N ASN A 741 -3.43 -0.36 8.71
CA ASN A 741 -4.75 0.25 8.82
C ASN A 741 -5.49 0.33 7.47
N LEU A 742 -4.79 0.11 6.35
CA LEU A 742 -5.35 0.14 5.01
C LEU A 742 -5.83 -1.25 4.58
N THR A 743 -6.84 -1.28 3.71
CA THR A 743 -7.46 -2.53 3.28
C THR A 743 -6.57 -3.36 2.37
N LEU A 744 -6.55 -4.68 2.59
CA LEU A 744 -5.96 -5.66 1.68
C LEU A 744 -7.00 -6.28 0.72
N ASP A 745 -8.24 -5.84 0.78
CA ASP A 745 -9.30 -6.35 -0.10
C ASP A 745 -9.40 -5.56 -1.43
N ARG A 746 -8.77 -4.39 -1.50
CA ARG A 746 -8.82 -3.46 -2.64
C ARG A 746 -7.48 -2.78 -2.87
N GLU A 747 -7.28 -2.29 -4.10
CA GLU A 747 -6.05 -1.65 -4.59
C GLU A 747 -6.05 -0.11 -4.41
N ASP A 748 -7.01 0.42 -3.63
CA ASP A 748 -7.32 1.86 -3.53
C ASP A 748 -6.83 2.55 -2.26
N PHE A 749 -6.10 1.85 -1.39
CA PHE A 749 -5.56 2.39 -0.13
C PHE A 749 -6.64 2.98 0.80
N THR A 750 -7.86 2.49 0.73
CA THR A 750 -8.91 2.90 1.67
C THR A 750 -8.71 2.23 3.03
N ILE A 751 -9.34 2.79 4.07
CA ILE A 751 -9.25 2.24 5.42
C ILE A 751 -9.84 0.83 5.45
N ALA A 752 -9.16 -0.09 6.12
CA ALA A 752 -9.64 -1.44 6.32
C ALA A 752 -10.92 -1.45 7.18
N ASP A 753 -11.89 -2.28 6.81
CA ASP A 753 -13.07 -2.49 7.66
C ASP A 753 -12.70 -3.06 9.04
N PHE A 754 -11.57 -3.79 9.10
CA PHE A 754 -10.94 -4.35 10.29
C PHE A 754 -9.42 -4.12 10.19
N PRO A 755 -8.93 -2.96 10.65
CA PRO A 755 -7.50 -2.69 10.64
C PRO A 755 -6.76 -3.63 11.60
N LYS A 756 -5.55 -4.03 11.25
CA LYS A 756 -4.64 -4.74 12.16
C LYS A 756 -4.04 -3.71 13.11
N LEU A 757 -4.68 -3.52 14.25
CA LEU A 757 -4.20 -2.52 15.20
C LEU A 757 -2.92 -2.99 15.90
N TYR A 758 -1.96 -2.10 16.03
CA TYR A 758 -0.82 -2.30 16.92
C TYR A 758 -1.25 -2.07 18.37
N GLU A 759 -1.38 -3.13 19.13
CA GLU A 759 -1.91 -3.15 20.51
C GLU A 759 -0.99 -3.96 21.43
N PRO A 760 0.20 -3.41 21.79
CA PRO A 760 1.23 -4.14 22.54
C PRO A 760 0.79 -4.57 23.96
N TRP A 761 -0.30 -4.03 24.48
CA TRP A 761 -0.88 -4.43 25.76
C TRP A 761 -1.74 -5.70 25.72
N ARG A 762 -1.93 -6.28 24.54
CA ARG A 762 -2.72 -7.52 24.35
C ARG A 762 -1.85 -8.77 24.21
N VAL A 763 -0.55 -8.64 24.39
CA VAL A 763 0.42 -9.77 24.33
C VAL A 763 0.38 -10.60 25.60
#